data_b31b28040a94ec2c2e171d2b4c79abc8
#
_entry.id   b31b28040a94ec2c2e171d2b4c79abc8
#
_cell.length_a   1.000
_cell.length_b   1.000
_cell.length_c   1.000
_cell.angle_alpha   90.00
_cell.angle_beta   90.00
_cell.angle_gamma   90.00
#
_symmetry.space_group_name_H-M   'P 1'
#
loop_
_entity.id
_entity.type
_entity.pdbx_description
1 polymer ?
#
loop_
_entity_poly.entity_id
_entity_poly.type
_entity_poly.pdbx_seq_one_letter_code
_entity_poly.pdbx_strand_id
1 'polypeptide(L)'
;MTSEALSSTQTRSTEKAEKPFLSVRELTIRFPSEAGTVHAARGVDFDLYPGRTLGIVGESGSGKSVTSLAVMGLLPDSAAISGSIKLDGRELIGMNDKDMSAIRGKDIGMIFQDPLSSLTPVFNVGEQIVEAIQCHSSMAKSDAWKRAIELLDMVGIPEPHERVKAFPHEFSGGMRQRVVIAIAIANNPRILIADEPTTALDVTVQAQILDLIKVAQRETGAATIMITHDMGVVAETADDVLVMYAGRPVERADVSSIFHNPKMPYTIGLLESTPRVNKQAGGALPTIPGHPPMLIDLPQGCPFAARCPVVIDKCREKEPLAIPLDDKPDHNTACFRSHEVVDQMIDNTRMYPPPVLADDIFAGTPRSERSTVLSVTNLRKEFPLLKGALVKRRVGTVHAVRGVDIDIKQGECFAIVGESGSGKTTTLLEIMDLNPREGTAIELCGESAARFTRKSRLKARQNIQIVFQDPMGSLNPRMTVREIITEPLKSLGFDGDVNERVTELMKLVGLNAAHIDRFSSAFSGGQRQRIGLARALATNPALIVLDEPVSALDVSIQAGMINLLDDLKRRLGLSYLFVAHDLSVVRHISDRVAVMYQGEFVEQGNTDDIFDNPQHPYTKKLLAAIPIPDPHAAHDRSVHTVDAK
;
A
#
# COMPACT_ATOMS: atom_id res chain seq x y z
N MET A 1 0.42 -24.53 -68.41
CA MET A 1 -0.89 -24.28 -67.72
C MET A 1 -0.62 -23.54 -66.43
N THR A 2 -0.95 -22.32 -66.47
CA THR A 2 -0.70 -21.24 -65.52
C THR A 2 -1.54 -21.41 -64.25
N SER A 3 -0.92 -21.27 -63.07
CA SER A 3 -1.58 -21.11 -61.80
C SER A 3 -1.27 -19.68 -61.29
N GLU A 4 -2.30 -18.84 -61.28
CA GLU A 4 -2.29 -17.49 -60.75
C GLU A 4 -2.22 -17.51 -59.22
N ALA A 5 -1.21 -16.84 -58.68
CA ALA A 5 -1.10 -16.52 -57.26
C ALA A 5 -1.89 -15.24 -56.98
N LEU A 6 -3.02 -15.36 -56.29
CA LEU A 6 -3.79 -14.22 -55.73
C LEU A 6 -3.05 -13.61 -54.54
N SER A 7 -2.47 -12.44 -54.79
CA SER A 7 -1.96 -11.52 -53.78
C SER A 7 -3.13 -10.87 -53.08
N SER A 8 -3.42 -11.26 -51.83
CA SER A 8 -4.32 -10.54 -50.95
C SER A 8 -3.58 -9.42 -50.24
N THR A 9 -3.60 -8.24 -50.84
CA THR A 9 -3.21 -6.99 -50.17
C THR A 9 -4.28 -6.66 -49.10
N GLN A 10 -4.01 -7.01 -47.87
CA GLN A 10 -4.79 -6.47 -46.75
C GLN A 10 -4.53 -4.97 -46.66
N THR A 11 -5.51 -4.20 -47.08
CA THR A 11 -5.64 -2.75 -46.82
C THR A 11 -5.67 -2.55 -45.32
N ARG A 12 -4.59 -2.01 -44.74
CA ARG A 12 -4.61 -1.38 -43.42
C ARG A 12 -5.68 -0.28 -43.46
N SER A 13 -6.80 -0.52 -42.79
CA SER A 13 -7.76 0.51 -42.46
C SER A 13 -7.01 1.60 -41.65
N THR A 14 -7.05 2.81 -42.13
CA THR A 14 -6.63 4.01 -41.39
C THR A 14 -7.53 4.07 -40.15
N GLU A 15 -7.01 3.62 -38.99
CA GLU A 15 -7.63 3.86 -37.69
C GLU A 15 -7.80 5.38 -37.56
N LYS A 16 -9.05 5.82 -37.43
CA LYS A 16 -9.38 7.18 -37.00
C LYS A 16 -8.70 7.36 -35.66
N ALA A 17 -7.78 8.32 -35.55
CA ALA A 17 -7.17 8.68 -34.28
C ALA A 17 -8.29 8.88 -33.22
N GLU A 18 -8.35 8.02 -32.26
CA GLU A 18 -9.38 8.03 -31.21
C GLU A 18 -9.23 9.32 -30.41
N LYS A 19 -10.33 10.07 -30.23
CA LYS A 19 -10.30 11.35 -29.52
C LYS A 19 -10.30 11.09 -28.03
N PRO A 20 -9.36 11.67 -27.24
CA PRO A 20 -9.34 11.48 -25.81
C PRO A 20 -10.58 12.08 -25.12
N PHE A 21 -11.11 11.43 -24.10
CA PHE A 21 -12.13 11.98 -23.23
C PHE A 21 -11.59 13.11 -22.37
N LEU A 22 -10.39 12.90 -21.79
CA LEU A 22 -9.70 13.89 -20.97
C LEU A 22 -8.32 14.17 -21.55
N SER A 23 -7.98 15.47 -21.65
CA SER A 23 -6.68 15.92 -22.09
C SER A 23 -6.12 16.91 -21.07
N VAL A 24 -4.98 16.59 -20.48
CA VAL A 24 -4.27 17.43 -19.50
C VAL A 24 -2.98 17.92 -20.14
N ARG A 25 -2.70 19.22 -20.08
CA ARG A 25 -1.51 19.84 -20.70
C ARG A 25 -0.87 20.85 -19.77
N GLU A 26 0.45 20.69 -19.55
CA GLU A 26 1.28 21.60 -18.76
C GLU A 26 0.69 21.92 -17.38
N LEU A 27 -0.05 20.97 -16.77
CA LEU A 27 -0.73 21.19 -15.50
C LEU A 27 0.29 21.46 -14.40
N THR A 28 0.20 22.64 -13.81
CA THR A 28 1.06 23.08 -12.70
C THR A 28 0.19 23.51 -11.53
N ILE A 29 0.53 23.00 -10.33
CA ILE A 29 -0.23 23.26 -9.10
C ILE A 29 0.76 23.69 -8.01
N ARG A 30 0.49 24.84 -7.39
CA ARG A 30 1.31 25.42 -6.33
C ARG A 30 0.46 25.76 -5.13
N PHE A 31 0.99 25.54 -3.92
CA PHE A 31 0.37 25.91 -2.66
C PHE A 31 1.28 26.89 -1.90
N PRO A 32 0.75 27.99 -1.35
CA PRO A 32 1.48 28.80 -0.40
C PRO A 32 1.62 28.05 0.93
N SER A 33 2.80 28.12 1.56
CA SER A 33 3.04 27.61 2.91
C SER A 33 3.92 28.60 3.67
N GLU A 34 4.02 28.46 5.00
CA GLU A 34 4.89 29.27 5.85
C GLU A 34 6.38 29.14 5.46
N ALA A 35 6.79 27.99 4.95
CA ALA A 35 8.16 27.70 4.54
C ALA A 35 8.47 28.10 3.09
N GLY A 36 7.46 28.55 2.31
CA GLY A 36 7.62 28.91 0.89
C GLY A 36 6.52 28.30 0.02
N THR A 37 6.71 28.32 -1.29
CA THR A 37 5.74 27.77 -2.25
C THR A 37 6.01 26.30 -2.50
N VAL A 38 4.99 25.45 -2.24
CA VAL A 38 5.03 24.01 -2.54
C VAL A 38 4.64 23.78 -4.00
N HIS A 39 5.51 23.20 -4.79
CA HIS A 39 5.31 22.86 -6.21
C HIS A 39 4.74 21.45 -6.35
N ALA A 40 3.45 21.25 -6.06
CA ALA A 40 2.83 19.94 -5.96
C ALA A 40 2.68 19.20 -7.30
N ALA A 41 2.43 19.93 -8.39
CA ALA A 41 2.49 19.41 -9.76
C ALA A 41 3.21 20.42 -10.67
N ARG A 42 3.97 19.93 -11.67
CA ARG A 42 4.92 20.71 -12.45
C ARG A 42 4.94 20.23 -13.90
N GLY A 43 4.03 20.74 -14.74
CA GLY A 43 3.94 20.40 -16.16
C GLY A 43 3.53 18.91 -16.35
N VAL A 44 2.34 18.56 -15.84
CA VAL A 44 1.80 17.21 -16.03
C VAL A 44 1.00 17.16 -17.33
N ASP A 45 1.36 16.19 -18.20
CA ASP A 45 0.76 15.96 -19.50
C ASP A 45 0.28 14.53 -19.64
N PHE A 46 -0.99 14.32 -19.97
CA PHE A 46 -1.52 13.00 -20.38
C PHE A 46 -2.85 13.13 -21.12
N ASP A 47 -3.17 12.08 -21.86
CA ASP A 47 -4.47 11.85 -22.48
C ASP A 47 -5.09 10.59 -21.91
N LEU A 48 -6.41 10.60 -21.76
CA LEU A 48 -7.20 9.45 -21.32
C LEU A 48 -8.24 9.12 -22.39
N TYR A 49 -8.21 7.88 -22.88
CA TYR A 49 -9.05 7.40 -23.96
C TYR A 49 -10.22 6.54 -23.45
N PRO A 50 -11.33 6.46 -24.20
CA PRO A 50 -12.48 5.61 -23.85
C PRO A 50 -12.04 4.16 -23.57
N GLY A 51 -12.57 3.56 -22.49
CA GLY A 51 -12.34 2.16 -22.14
C GLY A 51 -10.90 1.81 -21.73
N ARG A 52 -9.97 2.79 -21.69
CA ARG A 52 -8.58 2.57 -21.29
C ARG A 52 -8.34 2.99 -19.84
N THR A 53 -7.37 2.35 -19.22
CA THR A 53 -6.90 2.66 -17.86
C THR A 53 -5.51 3.28 -17.89
N LEU A 54 -5.39 4.50 -17.37
CA LEU A 54 -4.11 5.15 -17.09
C LEU A 54 -3.70 4.89 -15.64
N GLY A 55 -2.64 4.14 -15.42
CA GLY A 55 -2.01 3.98 -14.11
C GLY A 55 -1.11 5.19 -13.79
N ILE A 56 -1.32 5.86 -12.67
CA ILE A 56 -0.43 6.93 -12.18
C ILE A 56 0.29 6.42 -10.94
N VAL A 57 1.62 6.28 -11.03
CA VAL A 57 2.46 5.70 -9.98
C VAL A 57 3.58 6.64 -9.53
N GLY A 58 4.13 6.38 -8.35
CA GLY A 58 5.26 7.14 -7.79
C GLY A 58 5.20 7.17 -6.27
N GLU A 59 6.28 7.63 -5.63
CA GLU A 59 6.35 7.77 -4.17
C GLU A 59 5.34 8.79 -3.63
N SER A 60 5.05 8.73 -2.32
CA SER A 60 4.18 9.70 -1.63
C SER A 60 4.72 11.12 -1.81
N GLY A 61 3.80 12.07 -2.01
CA GLY A 61 4.18 13.46 -2.31
C GLY A 61 4.65 13.70 -3.76
N SER A 62 4.63 12.71 -4.67
CA SER A 62 5.00 12.92 -6.08
C SER A 62 3.97 13.71 -6.91
N GLY A 63 2.80 14.05 -6.33
CA GLY A 63 1.76 14.87 -6.98
C GLY A 63 0.59 14.11 -7.58
N LYS A 64 0.47 12.79 -7.37
CA LYS A 64 -0.59 11.92 -7.94
C LYS A 64 -2.00 12.39 -7.58
N SER A 65 -2.34 12.35 -6.30
CA SER A 65 -3.68 12.72 -5.80
C SER A 65 -4.02 14.19 -6.02
N VAL A 66 -3.03 15.09 -5.97
CA VAL A 66 -3.24 16.52 -6.26
C VAL A 66 -3.63 16.73 -7.73
N THR A 67 -3.05 15.94 -8.65
CA THR A 67 -3.42 15.96 -10.07
C THR A 67 -4.86 15.51 -10.28
N SER A 68 -5.32 14.45 -9.64
CA SER A 68 -6.72 13.99 -9.72
C SER A 68 -7.70 14.98 -9.11
N LEU A 69 -7.36 15.57 -7.96
CA LEU A 69 -8.18 16.61 -7.32
C LEU A 69 -8.28 17.87 -8.18
N ALA A 70 -7.23 18.22 -8.95
CA ALA A 70 -7.31 19.32 -9.93
C ALA A 70 -8.28 19.01 -11.06
N VAL A 71 -8.30 17.79 -11.60
CA VAL A 71 -9.29 17.34 -12.60
C VAL A 71 -10.71 17.46 -12.05
N MET A 72 -10.91 17.13 -10.76
CA MET A 72 -12.20 17.25 -10.09
C MET A 72 -12.56 18.69 -9.67
N GLY A 73 -11.62 19.65 -9.77
CA GLY A 73 -11.82 21.00 -9.26
C GLY A 73 -12.06 21.04 -7.74
N LEU A 74 -11.42 20.14 -6.97
CA LEU A 74 -11.58 20.00 -5.52
C LEU A 74 -10.38 20.54 -4.73
N LEU A 75 -9.45 21.22 -5.38
CA LEU A 75 -8.35 21.88 -4.69
C LEU A 75 -8.85 23.13 -3.95
N PRO A 76 -8.25 23.48 -2.79
CA PRO A 76 -8.61 24.67 -2.05
C PRO A 76 -8.32 25.95 -2.86
N ASP A 77 -9.04 27.04 -2.59
CA ASP A 77 -8.90 28.33 -3.26
C ASP A 77 -7.48 28.93 -3.18
N SER A 78 -6.70 28.51 -2.19
CA SER A 78 -5.29 28.89 -2.04
C SER A 78 -4.38 28.26 -3.08
N ALA A 79 -4.83 27.24 -3.82
CA ALA A 79 -4.05 26.58 -4.85
C ALA A 79 -3.97 27.44 -6.12
N ALA A 80 -2.75 27.74 -6.56
CA ALA A 80 -2.52 28.36 -7.86
C ALA A 80 -2.39 27.25 -8.92
N ILE A 81 -3.39 27.17 -9.81
CA ILE A 81 -3.48 26.19 -10.90
C ILE A 81 -3.24 26.87 -12.22
N SER A 82 -2.40 26.28 -13.08
CA SER A 82 -2.16 26.74 -14.47
C SER A 82 -1.97 25.54 -15.40
N GLY A 83 -2.08 25.78 -16.70
CA GLY A 83 -2.11 24.75 -17.73
C GLY A 83 -3.52 24.62 -18.32
N SER A 84 -3.90 23.41 -18.75
CA SER A 84 -5.23 23.13 -19.35
C SER A 84 -5.68 21.73 -18.96
N ILE A 85 -6.95 21.59 -18.57
CA ILE A 85 -7.65 20.32 -18.34
C ILE A 85 -8.91 20.33 -19.18
N LYS A 86 -8.97 19.54 -20.24
CA LYS A 86 -10.12 19.52 -21.16
C LYS A 86 -10.87 18.20 -21.11
N LEU A 87 -12.16 18.26 -20.80
CA LEU A 87 -13.12 17.17 -20.93
C LEU A 87 -13.88 17.34 -22.24
N ASP A 88 -13.73 16.43 -23.21
CA ASP A 88 -14.29 16.56 -24.57
C ASP A 88 -14.02 17.91 -25.25
N GLY A 89 -12.88 18.52 -24.96
CA GLY A 89 -12.50 19.83 -25.47
C GLY A 89 -13.02 21.02 -24.65
N ARG A 90 -13.84 20.80 -23.61
CA ARG A 90 -14.31 21.83 -22.67
C ARG A 90 -13.26 22.01 -21.56
N GLU A 91 -12.78 23.24 -21.38
CA GLU A 91 -11.81 23.57 -20.33
C GLU A 91 -12.45 23.51 -18.94
N LEU A 92 -11.80 22.84 -17.98
CA LEU A 92 -12.25 22.71 -16.60
C LEU A 92 -11.57 23.72 -15.65
N ILE A 93 -10.33 24.15 -15.95
CA ILE A 93 -9.63 25.13 -15.10
C ILE A 93 -10.35 26.47 -15.16
N GLY A 94 -10.61 27.06 -13.99
CA GLY A 94 -11.34 28.33 -13.87
C GLY A 94 -12.85 28.22 -14.00
N MET A 95 -13.39 27.00 -14.14
CA MET A 95 -14.84 26.77 -14.12
C MET A 95 -15.38 27.05 -12.71
N ASN A 96 -16.55 27.68 -12.63
CA ASN A 96 -17.20 27.94 -11.33
C ASN A 96 -17.73 26.63 -10.73
N ASP A 97 -17.97 26.62 -9.42
CA ASP A 97 -18.40 25.43 -8.69
C ASP A 97 -19.74 24.85 -9.17
N LYS A 98 -20.68 25.69 -9.58
CA LYS A 98 -21.99 25.25 -10.11
C LYS A 98 -21.82 24.43 -11.40
N ASP A 99 -20.96 24.87 -12.30
CA ASP A 99 -20.70 24.17 -13.56
C ASP A 99 -19.87 22.91 -13.34
N MET A 100 -18.90 22.94 -12.40
CA MET A 100 -18.16 21.75 -11.97
C MET A 100 -19.06 20.73 -11.28
N SER A 101 -20.02 21.15 -10.46
CA SER A 101 -20.99 20.25 -9.81
C SER A 101 -21.85 19.49 -10.82
N ALA A 102 -22.12 20.08 -12.01
CA ALA A 102 -22.83 19.38 -13.08
C ALA A 102 -22.01 18.27 -13.76
N ILE A 103 -20.67 18.30 -13.61
CA ILE A 103 -19.72 17.32 -14.18
C ILE A 103 -19.37 16.25 -13.14
N ARG A 104 -19.12 16.66 -11.88
CA ARG A 104 -18.79 15.76 -10.77
C ARG A 104 -19.93 14.77 -10.55
N GLY A 105 -19.59 13.48 -10.44
CA GLY A 105 -20.57 12.40 -10.22
C GLY A 105 -21.39 12.00 -11.45
N LYS A 106 -21.47 12.85 -12.48
CA LYS A 106 -22.18 12.56 -13.74
C LYS A 106 -21.22 12.12 -14.84
N ASP A 107 -20.26 12.99 -15.18
CA ASP A 107 -19.28 12.72 -16.24
C ASP A 107 -17.98 12.13 -15.67
N ILE A 108 -17.60 12.55 -14.45
CA ILE A 108 -16.41 12.08 -13.73
C ILE A 108 -16.83 11.57 -12.35
N GLY A 109 -16.72 10.27 -12.11
CA GLY A 109 -16.84 9.64 -10.79
C GLY A 109 -15.48 9.54 -10.10
N MET A 110 -15.44 9.64 -8.76
CA MET A 110 -14.19 9.49 -8.00
C MET A 110 -14.36 8.57 -6.80
N ILE A 111 -13.42 7.64 -6.68
CA ILE A 111 -13.24 6.77 -5.52
C ILE A 111 -12.07 7.36 -4.73
N PHE A 112 -12.34 7.86 -3.53
CA PHE A 112 -11.33 8.47 -2.66
C PHE A 112 -10.56 7.42 -1.87
N GLN A 113 -9.36 7.77 -1.43
CA GLN A 113 -8.44 6.90 -0.69
C GLN A 113 -9.02 6.40 0.64
N ASP A 114 -9.71 7.27 1.40
CA ASP A 114 -10.31 6.91 2.69
C ASP A 114 -11.83 6.79 2.60
N PRO A 115 -12.40 5.57 2.68
CA PRO A 115 -13.83 5.37 2.64
C PRO A 115 -14.56 5.91 3.88
N LEU A 116 -13.86 6.13 5.01
CA LEU A 116 -14.47 6.67 6.22
C LEU A 116 -14.77 8.16 6.09
N SER A 117 -13.88 8.91 5.46
CA SER A 117 -14.09 10.35 5.19
C SER A 117 -15.09 10.59 4.06
N SER A 118 -15.29 9.59 3.17
CA SER A 118 -16.18 9.69 2.02
C SER A 118 -17.65 9.43 2.35
N LEU A 119 -17.94 8.76 3.46
CA LEU A 119 -19.30 8.42 3.87
C LEU A 119 -19.73 9.22 5.09
N THR A 120 -20.90 9.84 5.00
CA THR A 120 -21.50 10.59 6.12
C THR A 120 -22.07 9.62 7.16
N PRO A 121 -21.54 9.57 8.42
CA PRO A 121 -21.87 8.52 9.38
C PRO A 121 -23.30 8.57 9.91
N VAL A 122 -23.99 9.70 9.78
CA VAL A 122 -25.35 9.95 10.30
C VAL A 122 -26.46 9.64 9.30
N PHE A 123 -26.13 9.34 8.03
CA PHE A 123 -27.09 8.90 7.02
C PHE A 123 -26.88 7.42 6.70
N ASN A 124 -27.97 6.72 6.39
CA ASN A 124 -27.84 5.34 5.92
C ASN A 124 -27.23 5.28 4.49
N VAL A 125 -26.71 4.14 4.13
CA VAL A 125 -26.01 3.95 2.85
C VAL A 125 -26.92 4.21 1.66
N GLY A 126 -28.17 3.78 1.73
CA GLY A 126 -29.14 3.98 0.65
C GLY A 126 -29.48 5.45 0.39
N GLU A 127 -29.58 6.25 1.46
CA GLU A 127 -29.82 7.70 1.31
C GLU A 127 -28.67 8.38 0.59
N GLN A 128 -27.43 8.04 0.89
CA GLN A 128 -26.25 8.62 0.25
C GLN A 128 -26.14 8.23 -1.24
N ILE A 129 -26.47 6.98 -1.59
CA ILE A 129 -26.51 6.55 -3.01
C ILE A 129 -27.66 7.25 -3.74
N VAL A 130 -28.86 7.35 -3.14
CA VAL A 130 -30.03 8.03 -3.72
C VAL A 130 -29.73 9.51 -3.94
N GLU A 131 -29.07 10.19 -3.01
CA GLU A 131 -28.63 11.56 -3.13
C GLU A 131 -27.73 11.72 -4.37
N ALA A 132 -26.70 10.88 -4.51
CA ALA A 132 -25.80 10.90 -5.65
C ALA A 132 -26.54 10.71 -7.00
N ILE A 133 -27.57 9.85 -7.06
CA ILE A 133 -28.40 9.66 -8.25
C ILE A 133 -29.23 10.91 -8.52
N GLN A 134 -29.94 11.44 -7.50
CA GLN A 134 -30.90 12.53 -7.67
C GLN A 134 -30.24 13.90 -7.91
N CYS A 135 -28.96 14.07 -7.54
CA CYS A 135 -28.21 15.28 -7.89
C CYS A 135 -28.11 15.51 -9.41
N HIS A 136 -28.16 14.44 -10.22
CA HIS A 136 -27.97 14.49 -11.67
C HIS A 136 -29.15 13.97 -12.49
N SER A 137 -30.19 13.46 -11.83
CA SER A 137 -31.38 12.93 -12.51
C SER A 137 -32.66 13.40 -11.83
N SER A 138 -33.75 13.51 -12.62
CA SER A 138 -35.09 13.74 -12.10
C SER A 138 -35.82 12.45 -11.70
N MET A 139 -35.06 11.39 -11.40
CA MET A 139 -35.60 10.09 -11.02
C MET A 139 -36.41 10.19 -9.72
N ALA A 140 -37.59 9.56 -9.68
CA ALA A 140 -38.38 9.51 -8.47
C ALA A 140 -37.62 8.79 -7.33
N LYS A 141 -37.80 9.24 -6.08
CA LYS A 141 -37.08 8.68 -4.92
C LYS A 141 -37.25 7.16 -4.80
N SER A 142 -38.44 6.62 -5.13
CA SER A 142 -38.71 5.18 -5.13
C SER A 142 -37.85 4.40 -6.13
N ASP A 143 -37.62 4.96 -7.31
CA ASP A 143 -36.86 4.31 -8.38
C ASP A 143 -35.36 4.49 -8.13
N ALA A 144 -34.93 5.65 -7.63
CA ALA A 144 -33.55 5.87 -7.15
C ALA A 144 -33.19 4.90 -6.00
N TRP A 145 -34.16 4.58 -5.12
CA TRP A 145 -33.96 3.59 -4.06
C TRP A 145 -33.81 2.15 -4.60
N LYS A 146 -34.58 1.77 -5.62
CA LYS A 146 -34.39 0.48 -6.30
C LYS A 146 -33.02 0.42 -6.96
N ARG A 147 -32.63 1.51 -7.65
CA ARG A 147 -31.30 1.61 -8.27
C ARG A 147 -30.17 1.53 -7.23
N ALA A 148 -30.33 2.11 -6.04
CA ALA A 148 -29.36 1.98 -4.95
C ALA A 148 -29.20 0.52 -4.50
N ILE A 149 -30.29 -0.26 -4.43
CA ILE A 149 -30.22 -1.70 -4.11
C ILE A 149 -29.51 -2.47 -5.22
N GLU A 150 -29.81 -2.19 -6.50
CA GLU A 150 -29.12 -2.81 -7.65
C GLU A 150 -27.61 -2.51 -7.64
N LEU A 151 -27.24 -1.27 -7.32
CA LEU A 151 -25.84 -0.88 -7.21
C LEU A 151 -25.13 -1.61 -6.05
N LEU A 152 -25.79 -1.76 -4.89
CA LEU A 152 -25.24 -2.53 -3.78
C LEU A 152 -25.08 -4.00 -4.11
N ASP A 153 -26.02 -4.58 -4.88
CA ASP A 153 -25.92 -5.95 -5.38
C ASP A 153 -24.77 -6.09 -6.38
N MET A 154 -24.66 -5.18 -7.34
CA MET A 154 -23.58 -5.12 -8.34
C MET A 154 -22.20 -5.07 -7.68
N VAL A 155 -22.02 -4.28 -6.61
CA VAL A 155 -20.77 -4.21 -5.87
C VAL A 155 -20.59 -5.38 -4.87
N GLY A 156 -21.50 -6.36 -4.87
CA GLY A 156 -21.41 -7.58 -4.06
C GLY A 156 -21.60 -7.34 -2.56
N ILE A 157 -22.44 -6.39 -2.16
CA ILE A 157 -22.89 -6.26 -0.77
C ILE A 157 -23.93 -7.36 -0.47
N PRO A 158 -23.70 -8.23 0.52
CA PRO A 158 -24.67 -9.27 0.88
C PRO A 158 -25.97 -8.65 1.43
N GLU A 159 -27.11 -9.26 1.13
CA GLU A 159 -28.44 -8.80 1.61
C GLU A 159 -28.72 -7.31 1.30
N PRO A 160 -28.58 -6.85 0.02
CA PRO A 160 -28.62 -5.43 -0.33
C PRO A 160 -29.93 -4.75 0.07
N HIS A 161 -31.07 -5.48 0.07
CA HIS A 161 -32.37 -4.97 0.50
C HIS A 161 -32.43 -4.57 1.99
N GLU A 162 -31.66 -5.21 2.84
CA GLU A 162 -31.54 -4.88 4.26
C GLU A 162 -30.43 -3.88 4.50
N ARG A 163 -29.26 -4.12 3.89
CA ARG A 163 -28.06 -3.31 4.05
C ARG A 163 -28.19 -1.89 3.52
N VAL A 164 -29.06 -1.66 2.54
CA VAL A 164 -29.35 -0.29 2.04
C VAL A 164 -29.84 0.66 3.16
N LYS A 165 -30.41 0.13 4.25
CA LYS A 165 -30.89 0.88 5.42
C LYS A 165 -29.86 0.97 6.54
N ALA A 166 -28.74 0.28 6.44
CA ALA A 166 -27.69 0.26 7.45
C ALA A 166 -26.82 1.51 7.37
N PHE A 167 -26.18 1.86 8.48
CA PHE A 167 -25.28 3.00 8.59
C PHE A 167 -23.82 2.59 8.25
N PRO A 168 -22.97 3.53 7.82
CA PRO A 168 -21.58 3.21 7.45
C PRO A 168 -20.79 2.49 8.53
N HIS A 169 -21.02 2.77 9.81
CA HIS A 169 -20.31 2.12 10.93
C HIS A 169 -20.67 0.65 11.13
N GLU A 170 -21.77 0.17 10.52
CA GLU A 170 -22.19 -1.24 10.56
C GLU A 170 -21.51 -2.09 9.47
N PHE A 171 -20.70 -1.46 8.60
CA PHE A 171 -19.98 -2.11 7.50
C PHE A 171 -18.50 -2.32 7.84
N SER A 172 -17.91 -3.40 7.35
CA SER A 172 -16.45 -3.60 7.36
C SER A 172 -15.75 -2.59 6.43
N GLY A 173 -14.42 -2.44 6.55
CA GLY A 173 -13.63 -1.56 5.67
C GLY A 173 -13.86 -1.84 4.19
N GLY A 174 -13.75 -3.10 3.77
CA GLY A 174 -13.99 -3.50 2.38
C GLY A 174 -15.44 -3.29 1.92
N MET A 175 -16.44 -3.50 2.80
CA MET A 175 -17.83 -3.19 2.47
C MET A 175 -18.06 -1.69 2.30
N ARG A 176 -17.44 -0.83 3.12
CA ARG A 176 -17.49 0.64 2.95
C ARG A 176 -16.89 1.06 1.62
N GLN A 177 -15.75 0.48 1.25
CA GLN A 177 -15.11 0.76 -0.04
C GLN A 177 -16.04 0.40 -1.22
N ARG A 178 -16.72 -0.76 -1.16
CA ARG A 178 -17.73 -1.14 -2.16
C ARG A 178 -18.89 -0.15 -2.24
N VAL A 179 -19.34 0.39 -1.11
CA VAL A 179 -20.37 1.44 -1.07
C VAL A 179 -19.88 2.73 -1.75
N VAL A 180 -18.63 3.16 -1.47
CA VAL A 180 -18.03 4.33 -2.14
C VAL A 180 -17.93 4.11 -3.65
N ILE A 181 -17.59 2.90 -4.10
CA ILE A 181 -17.59 2.54 -5.52
C ILE A 181 -19.02 2.62 -6.10
N ALA A 182 -20.02 2.08 -5.39
CA ALA A 182 -21.42 2.17 -5.82
C ALA A 182 -21.88 3.63 -6.02
N ILE A 183 -21.47 4.54 -5.12
CA ILE A 183 -21.73 5.97 -5.24
C ILE A 183 -20.99 6.56 -6.46
N ALA A 184 -19.72 6.21 -6.65
CA ALA A 184 -18.91 6.75 -7.74
C ALA A 184 -19.44 6.35 -9.14
N ILE A 185 -20.04 5.16 -9.27
CA ILE A 185 -20.60 4.65 -10.54
C ILE A 185 -22.11 4.87 -10.70
N ALA A 186 -22.79 5.49 -9.71
CA ALA A 186 -24.26 5.57 -9.64
C ALA A 186 -24.90 6.18 -10.88
N ASN A 187 -24.24 7.14 -11.52
CA ASN A 187 -24.70 7.84 -12.71
C ASN A 187 -24.01 7.39 -14.01
N ASN A 188 -23.33 6.25 -14.02
CA ASN A 188 -22.57 5.71 -15.15
C ASN A 188 -21.58 6.74 -15.73
N PRO A 189 -20.60 7.21 -14.95
CA PRO A 189 -19.69 8.26 -15.39
C PRO A 189 -18.83 7.76 -16.56
N ARG A 190 -18.41 8.70 -17.41
CA ARG A 190 -17.52 8.42 -18.55
C ARG A 190 -16.05 8.28 -18.14
N ILE A 191 -15.69 8.89 -17.01
CA ILE A 191 -14.37 8.81 -16.41
C ILE A 191 -14.52 8.36 -14.96
N LEU A 192 -13.75 7.37 -14.57
CA LEU A 192 -13.65 6.93 -13.19
C LEU A 192 -12.22 7.20 -12.68
N ILE A 193 -12.10 8.00 -11.64
CA ILE A 193 -10.83 8.23 -10.94
C ILE A 193 -10.83 7.38 -9.68
N ALA A 194 -9.85 6.50 -9.55
CA ALA A 194 -9.65 5.66 -8.38
C ALA A 194 -8.32 6.04 -7.70
N ASP A 195 -8.41 6.81 -6.60
CA ASP A 195 -7.25 7.27 -5.85
C ASP A 195 -6.97 6.29 -4.70
N GLU A 196 -5.99 5.43 -4.90
CA GLU A 196 -5.58 4.36 -3.99
C GLU A 196 -6.77 3.51 -3.49
N PRO A 197 -7.61 2.94 -4.36
CA PRO A 197 -8.88 2.32 -3.98
C PRO A 197 -8.74 1.07 -3.14
N THR A 198 -7.55 0.51 -3.01
CA THR A 198 -7.27 -0.75 -2.30
C THR A 198 -6.36 -0.58 -1.09
N THR A 199 -5.97 0.66 -0.75
CA THR A 199 -5.11 0.93 0.41
C THR A 199 -5.76 0.46 1.71
N ALA A 200 -4.99 -0.17 2.58
CA ALA A 200 -5.42 -0.75 3.87
C ALA A 200 -6.48 -1.88 3.76
N LEU A 201 -6.63 -2.50 2.59
CA LEU A 201 -7.45 -3.69 2.39
C LEU A 201 -6.58 -4.96 2.37
N ASP A 202 -7.16 -6.07 2.80
CA ASP A 202 -6.51 -7.38 2.61
C ASP A 202 -6.54 -7.81 1.14
N VAL A 203 -5.64 -8.74 0.79
CA VAL A 203 -5.38 -9.14 -0.62
C VAL A 203 -6.63 -9.67 -1.32
N THR A 204 -7.51 -10.38 -0.59
CA THR A 204 -8.73 -10.95 -1.17
C THR A 204 -9.77 -9.88 -1.47
N VAL A 205 -9.95 -8.92 -0.56
CA VAL A 205 -10.83 -7.76 -0.78
C VAL A 205 -10.24 -6.84 -1.86
N GLN A 206 -8.92 -6.65 -1.88
CA GLN A 206 -8.23 -5.90 -2.94
C GLN A 206 -8.54 -6.47 -4.32
N ALA A 207 -8.35 -7.78 -4.54
CA ALA A 207 -8.64 -8.44 -5.81
C ALA A 207 -10.11 -8.25 -6.22
N GLN A 208 -11.06 -8.41 -5.27
CA GLN A 208 -12.48 -8.20 -5.52
C GLN A 208 -12.83 -6.75 -5.90
N ILE A 209 -12.16 -5.77 -5.30
CA ILE A 209 -12.35 -4.34 -5.63
C ILE A 209 -11.81 -4.03 -7.03
N LEU A 210 -10.65 -4.58 -7.39
CA LEU A 210 -10.07 -4.40 -8.74
C LEU A 210 -10.97 -5.03 -9.81
N ASP A 211 -11.47 -6.24 -9.57
CA ASP A 211 -12.44 -6.88 -10.47
C ASP A 211 -13.72 -6.06 -10.62
N LEU A 212 -14.22 -5.49 -9.52
CA LEU A 212 -15.39 -4.62 -9.54
C LEU A 212 -15.16 -3.36 -10.38
N ILE A 213 -14.00 -2.70 -10.24
CA ILE A 213 -13.65 -1.54 -11.07
C ILE A 213 -13.58 -1.94 -12.55
N LYS A 214 -12.99 -3.10 -12.88
CA LYS A 214 -12.94 -3.63 -14.26
C LYS A 214 -14.35 -3.91 -14.80
N VAL A 215 -15.23 -4.48 -14.00
CA VAL A 215 -16.64 -4.72 -14.39
C VAL A 215 -17.35 -3.39 -14.63
N ALA A 216 -17.25 -2.44 -13.70
CA ALA A 216 -17.83 -1.11 -13.84
C ALA A 216 -17.34 -0.39 -15.12
N GLN A 217 -16.05 -0.48 -15.42
CA GLN A 217 -15.46 0.08 -16.64
C GLN A 217 -16.04 -0.56 -17.92
N ARG A 218 -16.16 -1.89 -17.94
CA ARG A 218 -16.73 -2.63 -19.10
C ARG A 218 -18.20 -2.27 -19.34
N GLU A 219 -19.00 -2.23 -18.26
CA GLU A 219 -20.44 -1.94 -18.34
C GLU A 219 -20.73 -0.50 -18.78
N THR A 220 -19.91 0.46 -18.37
CA THR A 220 -20.11 1.89 -18.67
C THR A 220 -19.31 2.37 -19.88
N GLY A 221 -18.29 1.62 -20.34
CA GLY A 221 -17.32 2.10 -21.32
C GLY A 221 -16.43 3.23 -20.78
N ALA A 222 -16.38 3.42 -19.45
CA ALA A 222 -15.64 4.50 -18.82
C ALA A 222 -14.13 4.36 -19.06
N ALA A 223 -13.46 5.51 -19.17
CA ALA A 223 -12.02 5.61 -19.06
C ALA A 223 -11.63 5.67 -17.57
N THR A 224 -10.54 5.03 -17.18
CA THR A 224 -10.16 4.96 -15.76
C THR A 224 -8.80 5.62 -15.51
N ILE A 225 -8.70 6.43 -14.46
CA ILE A 225 -7.41 6.84 -13.86
C ILE A 225 -7.24 6.03 -12.58
N MET A 226 -6.22 5.16 -12.54
CA MET A 226 -5.87 4.35 -11.37
C MET A 226 -4.62 4.93 -10.72
N ILE A 227 -4.76 5.53 -9.55
CA ILE A 227 -3.62 5.99 -8.75
C ILE A 227 -3.30 4.92 -7.71
N THR A 228 -2.07 4.45 -7.69
CA THR A 228 -1.60 3.47 -6.70
C THR A 228 -0.08 3.51 -6.58
N HIS A 229 0.43 3.01 -5.46
CA HIS A 229 1.85 2.73 -5.28
C HIS A 229 2.18 1.23 -5.48
N ASP A 230 1.17 0.37 -5.65
CA ASP A 230 1.33 -1.07 -5.86
C ASP A 230 1.52 -1.38 -7.36
N MET A 231 2.75 -1.78 -7.71
CA MET A 231 3.11 -2.11 -9.10
C MET A 231 2.40 -3.38 -9.61
N GLY A 232 2.00 -4.30 -8.72
CA GLY A 232 1.19 -5.46 -9.08
C GLY A 232 -0.20 -5.05 -9.55
N VAL A 233 -0.84 -4.12 -8.85
CA VAL A 233 -2.14 -3.54 -9.25
C VAL A 233 -2.04 -2.86 -10.61
N VAL A 234 -0.96 -2.10 -10.85
CA VAL A 234 -0.73 -1.45 -12.15
C VAL A 234 -0.57 -2.47 -13.27
N ALA A 235 0.23 -3.52 -13.05
CA ALA A 235 0.43 -4.59 -14.03
C ALA A 235 -0.89 -5.28 -14.43
N GLU A 236 -1.83 -5.41 -13.49
CA GLU A 236 -3.11 -6.08 -13.71
C GLU A 236 -4.21 -5.19 -14.32
N THR A 237 -4.11 -3.87 -14.14
CA THR A 237 -5.24 -2.98 -14.44
C THR A 237 -4.96 -1.92 -15.50
N ALA A 238 -3.70 -1.50 -15.66
CA ALA A 238 -3.36 -0.37 -16.52
C ALA A 238 -3.06 -0.80 -17.97
N ASP A 239 -3.47 0.05 -18.92
CA ASP A 239 -3.04 -0.02 -20.32
C ASP A 239 -1.81 0.85 -20.55
N ASP A 240 -1.83 2.06 -19.99
CA ASP A 240 -0.75 3.04 -20.01
C ASP A 240 -0.32 3.39 -18.59
N VAL A 241 0.94 3.73 -18.40
CA VAL A 241 1.49 4.09 -17.08
C VAL A 241 2.19 5.44 -17.15
N LEU A 242 1.88 6.31 -16.18
CA LEU A 242 2.54 7.59 -15.93
C LEU A 242 3.28 7.51 -14.60
N VAL A 243 4.60 7.52 -14.65
CA VAL A 243 5.45 7.52 -13.46
C VAL A 243 5.75 8.95 -13.05
N MET A 244 5.39 9.31 -11.81
CA MET A 244 5.58 10.67 -11.26
C MET A 244 6.68 10.71 -10.20
N TYR A 245 7.52 11.72 -10.25
CA TYR A 245 8.53 12.02 -9.25
C TYR A 245 8.68 13.53 -9.03
N ALA A 246 8.70 13.97 -7.77
CA ALA A 246 8.86 15.38 -7.40
C ALA A 246 7.94 16.36 -8.17
N GLY A 247 6.66 15.98 -8.30
CA GLY A 247 5.62 16.77 -8.97
C GLY A 247 5.59 16.66 -10.49
N ARG A 248 6.44 15.85 -11.13
CA ARG A 248 6.53 15.73 -12.60
C ARG A 248 6.37 14.31 -13.10
N PRO A 249 5.81 14.14 -14.31
CA PRO A 249 5.99 12.94 -15.10
C PRO A 249 7.49 12.74 -15.41
N VAL A 250 8.02 11.56 -15.08
CA VAL A 250 9.41 11.21 -15.37
C VAL A 250 9.52 10.09 -16.41
N GLU A 251 8.49 9.27 -16.54
CA GLU A 251 8.38 8.27 -17.59
C GLU A 251 6.91 7.98 -17.89
N ARG A 252 6.57 7.79 -19.17
CA ARG A 252 5.23 7.39 -19.64
C ARG A 252 5.37 6.45 -20.80
N ALA A 253 4.70 5.29 -20.74
CA ALA A 253 4.59 4.34 -21.83
C ALA A 253 3.41 3.38 -21.61
N ASP A 254 3.19 2.45 -22.54
CA ASP A 254 2.33 1.29 -22.31
C ASP A 254 2.86 0.46 -21.14
N VAL A 255 1.97 -0.26 -20.45
CA VAL A 255 2.30 -1.04 -19.26
C VAL A 255 3.43 -2.04 -19.51
N SER A 256 3.44 -2.73 -20.64
CA SER A 256 4.48 -3.71 -20.99
C SER A 256 5.86 -3.05 -21.10
N SER A 257 5.94 -1.86 -21.71
CA SER A 257 7.19 -1.11 -21.84
C SER A 257 7.73 -0.66 -20.48
N ILE A 258 6.87 -0.16 -19.59
CA ILE A 258 7.29 0.25 -18.25
C ILE A 258 7.85 -0.93 -17.45
N PHE A 259 7.24 -2.11 -17.54
CA PHE A 259 7.67 -3.28 -16.76
C PHE A 259 8.89 -4.01 -17.35
N HIS A 260 9.00 -4.10 -18.68
CA HIS A 260 10.04 -4.90 -19.31
C HIS A 260 11.19 -4.07 -19.90
N ASN A 261 10.94 -2.82 -20.26
CA ASN A 261 11.95 -1.93 -20.86
C ASN A 261 11.89 -0.50 -20.30
N PRO A 262 11.89 -0.31 -18.98
CA PRO A 262 11.94 1.03 -18.37
C PRO A 262 13.22 1.75 -18.75
N LYS A 263 13.15 3.08 -18.93
CA LYS A 263 14.27 3.92 -19.36
C LYS A 263 14.67 4.96 -18.32
N MET A 264 13.82 5.18 -17.32
CA MET A 264 14.13 6.10 -16.22
C MET A 264 14.73 5.33 -15.04
N PRO A 265 15.92 5.71 -14.53
CA PRO A 265 16.51 5.04 -13.37
C PRO A 265 15.59 4.97 -12.13
N TYR A 266 14.75 5.96 -11.92
CA TYR A 266 13.75 5.93 -10.84
C TYR A 266 12.71 4.82 -11.04
N THR A 267 12.18 4.65 -12.24
CA THR A 267 11.22 3.58 -12.58
C THR A 267 11.84 2.20 -12.37
N ILE A 268 13.10 2.03 -12.80
CA ILE A 268 13.86 0.79 -12.57
C ILE A 268 13.98 0.51 -11.08
N GLY A 269 14.33 1.53 -10.28
CA GLY A 269 14.43 1.41 -8.84
C GLY A 269 13.11 1.02 -8.17
N LEU A 270 11.98 1.59 -8.61
CA LEU A 270 10.64 1.23 -8.10
C LEU A 270 10.31 -0.24 -8.38
N LEU A 271 10.54 -0.70 -9.62
CA LEU A 271 10.27 -2.08 -10.03
C LEU A 271 11.16 -3.09 -9.32
N GLU A 272 12.45 -2.77 -9.14
CA GLU A 272 13.40 -3.64 -8.45
C GLU A 272 13.18 -3.69 -6.94
N SER A 273 12.66 -2.62 -6.33
CA SER A 273 12.34 -2.55 -4.89
C SER A 273 11.04 -3.29 -4.52
N THR A 274 10.24 -3.70 -5.50
CA THR A 274 8.97 -4.40 -5.26
C THR A 274 9.23 -5.86 -4.87
N PRO A 275 8.79 -6.32 -3.67
CA PRO A 275 8.88 -7.73 -3.30
C PRO A 275 8.06 -8.60 -4.25
N ARG A 276 8.57 -9.78 -4.60
CA ARG A 276 7.90 -10.70 -5.55
C ARG A 276 7.65 -12.05 -4.90
N VAL A 277 6.42 -12.54 -4.99
CA VAL A 277 6.01 -13.84 -4.43
C VAL A 277 6.68 -15.02 -5.13
N ASN A 278 7.03 -14.89 -6.41
CA ASN A 278 7.65 -15.96 -7.21
C ASN A 278 9.17 -16.08 -7.03
N LYS A 279 9.80 -15.29 -6.17
CA LYS A 279 11.21 -15.44 -5.79
C LYS A 279 11.29 -16.18 -4.45
N GLN A 280 12.28 -17.08 -4.33
CA GLN A 280 12.58 -17.78 -3.07
C GLN A 280 12.79 -16.79 -1.93
N ALA A 281 12.41 -17.20 -0.72
CA ALA A 281 12.63 -16.44 0.50
C ALA A 281 14.11 -16.10 0.71
N GLY A 282 14.37 -14.89 1.18
CA GLY A 282 15.71 -14.45 1.58
C GLY A 282 16.47 -13.61 0.55
N GLY A 283 17.52 -12.97 1.03
CA GLY A 283 18.33 -11.99 0.30
C GLY A 283 17.84 -10.55 0.51
N ALA A 284 18.73 -9.57 0.28
CA ALA A 284 18.34 -8.17 0.37
C ALA A 284 17.55 -7.70 -0.85
N LEU A 285 16.56 -6.85 -0.62
CA LEU A 285 15.83 -6.15 -1.70
C LEU A 285 16.68 -4.97 -2.21
N PRO A 286 16.77 -4.76 -3.52
CA PRO A 286 17.26 -3.51 -4.05
C PRO A 286 16.47 -2.32 -3.51
N THR A 287 17.14 -1.20 -3.24
CA THR A 287 16.48 -0.01 -2.68
C THR A 287 16.95 1.25 -3.38
N ILE A 288 16.06 2.21 -3.53
CA ILE A 288 16.42 3.56 -3.98
C ILE A 288 17.00 4.31 -2.77
N PRO A 289 18.26 4.78 -2.81
CA PRO A 289 18.88 5.44 -1.68
C PRO A 289 18.27 6.81 -1.39
N GLY A 290 18.39 7.29 -0.14
CA GLY A 290 17.98 8.64 0.26
C GLY A 290 16.47 8.86 0.31
N HIS A 291 16.07 10.13 0.23
CA HIS A 291 14.66 10.57 0.31
C HIS A 291 14.31 11.46 -0.87
N PRO A 292 13.03 11.53 -1.29
CA PRO A 292 12.57 12.52 -2.26
C PRO A 292 12.89 13.95 -1.80
N PRO A 293 13.17 14.89 -2.73
CA PRO A 293 13.39 16.28 -2.39
C PRO A 293 12.11 16.92 -1.85
N MET A 294 12.26 17.92 -0.99
CA MET A 294 11.11 18.75 -0.60
C MET A 294 10.62 19.54 -1.82
N LEU A 295 9.30 19.57 -2.02
CA LEU A 295 8.70 20.30 -3.14
C LEU A 295 8.73 21.84 -3.00
N ILE A 296 9.32 22.35 -1.92
CA ILE A 296 9.52 23.78 -1.67
C ILE A 296 10.87 24.24 -2.22
N ASP A 297 11.92 23.44 -2.00
CA ASP A 297 13.30 23.75 -2.35
C ASP A 297 13.83 22.69 -3.33
N LEU A 298 13.38 22.80 -4.57
CA LEU A 298 13.77 21.87 -5.62
C LEU A 298 15.15 22.22 -6.21
N PRO A 299 16.00 21.23 -6.52
CA PRO A 299 17.27 21.46 -7.16
C PRO A 299 17.09 22.05 -8.57
N GLN A 300 18.07 22.83 -9.05
CA GLN A 300 18.06 23.36 -10.43
C GLN A 300 18.12 22.26 -11.49
N GLY A 301 18.83 21.17 -11.17
CA GLY A 301 18.97 20.01 -12.05
C GLY A 301 17.86 18.98 -11.89
N CYS A 302 18.15 17.76 -12.30
CA CYS A 302 17.25 16.62 -12.15
C CYS A 302 16.90 16.40 -10.67
N PRO A 303 15.62 16.42 -10.28
CA PRO A 303 15.21 16.20 -8.88
C PRO A 303 15.65 14.84 -8.32
N PHE A 304 15.86 13.85 -9.21
CA PHE A 304 16.34 12.53 -8.83
C PHE A 304 17.87 12.42 -8.71
N ALA A 305 18.63 13.43 -9.11
CA ALA A 305 20.11 13.37 -9.20
C ALA A 305 20.79 12.95 -7.87
N ALA A 306 20.28 13.37 -6.72
CA ALA A 306 20.82 13.00 -5.41
C ALA A 306 20.66 11.52 -5.05
N ARG A 307 19.73 10.81 -5.70
CA ARG A 307 19.38 9.39 -5.47
C ARG A 307 19.76 8.49 -6.64
N CYS A 308 20.14 9.09 -7.78
CA CYS A 308 20.41 8.37 -9.01
C CYS A 308 21.81 7.73 -8.97
N PRO A 309 21.92 6.39 -9.11
CA PRO A 309 23.23 5.72 -9.08
C PRO A 309 24.08 6.01 -10.32
N VAL A 310 23.46 6.51 -11.39
CA VAL A 310 24.10 6.77 -12.68
C VAL A 310 24.11 8.26 -13.05
N VAL A 311 24.10 9.13 -12.03
CA VAL A 311 24.10 10.59 -12.19
C VAL A 311 25.35 11.08 -12.91
N ILE A 312 25.18 12.05 -13.84
CA ILE A 312 26.26 12.78 -14.52
C ILE A 312 26.16 14.28 -14.20
N ASP A 313 27.22 15.06 -14.47
CA ASP A 313 27.25 16.49 -14.14
C ASP A 313 26.10 17.26 -14.78
N LYS A 314 25.75 16.95 -16.02
CA LYS A 314 24.59 17.53 -16.71
C LYS A 314 23.28 17.40 -15.92
N CYS A 315 23.10 16.29 -15.16
CA CYS A 315 21.94 16.09 -14.30
C CYS A 315 21.87 17.04 -13.11
N ARG A 316 23.02 17.59 -12.66
CA ARG A 316 23.11 18.56 -11.58
C ARG A 316 22.84 19.99 -12.05
N GLU A 317 23.13 20.25 -13.32
CA GLU A 317 23.05 21.59 -13.92
C GLU A 317 21.66 21.87 -14.51
N LYS A 318 21.04 20.85 -15.11
CA LYS A 318 19.79 21.02 -15.86
C LYS A 318 18.81 19.88 -15.58
N GLU A 319 17.53 20.23 -15.42
CA GLU A 319 16.44 19.27 -15.33
C GLU A 319 16.13 18.68 -16.72
N PRO A 320 16.11 17.34 -16.89
CA PRO A 320 15.72 16.74 -18.15
C PRO A 320 14.23 16.92 -18.41
N LEU A 321 13.85 17.19 -19.65
CA LEU A 321 12.46 17.17 -20.10
C LEU A 321 12.06 15.76 -20.51
N ALA A 322 10.78 15.41 -20.30
CA ALA A 322 10.23 14.18 -20.84
C ALA A 322 10.14 14.31 -22.37
N ILE A 323 10.91 13.50 -23.07
CA ILE A 323 10.96 13.45 -24.54
C ILE A 323 10.64 12.02 -25.02
N PRO A 324 9.99 11.87 -26.20
CA PRO A 324 9.78 10.57 -26.79
C PRO A 324 11.11 9.90 -27.13
N LEU A 325 11.14 8.57 -27.06
CA LEU A 325 12.26 7.78 -27.54
C LEU A 325 12.26 7.72 -29.07
N ASP A 326 13.44 7.69 -29.68
CA ASP A 326 13.60 7.68 -31.15
C ASP A 326 12.96 6.44 -31.80
N ASP A 327 13.05 5.29 -31.14
CA ASP A 327 12.53 4.00 -31.59
C ASP A 327 11.07 3.74 -31.15
N LYS A 328 10.55 4.50 -30.19
CA LYS A 328 9.20 4.33 -29.65
C LYS A 328 8.58 5.68 -29.25
N PRO A 329 7.92 6.40 -30.18
CA PRO A 329 7.40 7.75 -29.94
C PRO A 329 6.39 7.87 -28.79
N ASP A 330 5.69 6.78 -28.46
CA ASP A 330 4.72 6.74 -27.35
C ASP A 330 5.37 6.48 -25.98
N HIS A 331 6.69 6.22 -25.95
CA HIS A 331 7.47 6.06 -24.73
C HIS A 331 8.26 7.34 -24.45
N ASN A 332 7.81 8.12 -23.48
CA ASN A 332 8.44 9.37 -23.07
C ASN A 332 9.24 9.17 -21.78
N THR A 333 10.43 9.76 -21.69
CA THR A 333 11.29 9.67 -20.50
C THR A 333 12.03 10.98 -20.24
N ALA A 334 12.16 11.34 -18.95
CA ALA A 334 12.88 12.52 -18.47
C ALA A 334 14.27 12.11 -17.94
N CYS A 335 15.10 11.52 -18.79
CA CYS A 335 16.47 11.13 -18.41
C CYS A 335 17.44 11.40 -19.55
N PHE A 336 18.59 12.06 -19.25
CA PHE A 336 19.65 12.32 -20.22
C PHE A 336 20.36 11.05 -20.70
N ARG A 337 20.29 9.96 -19.93
CA ARG A 337 20.93 8.68 -20.21
C ARG A 337 19.94 7.57 -20.61
N SER A 338 18.70 7.93 -20.97
CA SER A 338 17.66 6.94 -21.34
C SER A 338 18.08 6.00 -22.48
N HIS A 339 18.83 6.51 -23.46
CA HIS A 339 19.35 5.75 -24.59
C HIS A 339 20.47 4.77 -24.23
N GLU A 340 21.12 4.95 -23.07
CA GLU A 340 22.16 4.06 -22.57
C GLU A 340 21.59 2.88 -21.76
N VAL A 341 20.31 2.95 -21.41
CA VAL A 341 19.66 1.90 -20.61
C VAL A 341 19.31 0.70 -21.51
N VAL A 342 19.99 -0.41 -21.27
CA VAL A 342 19.75 -1.71 -21.92
C VAL A 342 19.52 -2.75 -20.82
N ASP A 343 18.44 -3.52 -20.91
CA ASP A 343 18.07 -4.55 -19.91
C ASP A 343 18.15 -4.06 -18.45
N GLN A 344 17.67 -2.83 -18.20
CA GLN A 344 17.69 -2.17 -16.89
C GLN A 344 19.11 -1.92 -16.32
N MET A 345 20.12 -1.96 -17.18
CA MET A 345 21.53 -1.71 -16.87
C MET A 345 22.08 -0.54 -17.66
N ILE A 346 23.15 0.10 -17.17
CA ILE A 346 24.01 0.99 -17.91
C ILE A 346 25.43 0.45 -17.82
N ASP A 347 26.15 0.39 -18.96
CA ASP A 347 27.49 -0.18 -19.07
C ASP A 347 27.61 -1.60 -18.47
N ASN A 348 26.60 -2.44 -18.68
CA ASN A 348 26.47 -3.80 -18.11
C ASN A 348 26.50 -3.82 -16.55
N THR A 349 26.20 -2.69 -15.91
CA THR A 349 26.18 -2.59 -14.45
C THR A 349 24.74 -2.45 -13.97
N ARG A 350 24.34 -3.30 -13.03
CA ARG A 350 23.04 -3.20 -12.37
C ARG A 350 22.94 -1.89 -11.59
N MET A 351 21.86 -1.11 -11.80
CA MET A 351 21.72 0.22 -11.19
C MET A 351 21.49 0.16 -9.67
N TYR A 352 20.73 -0.81 -9.20
CA TYR A 352 20.39 -0.97 -7.79
C TYR A 352 20.81 -2.37 -7.30
N PRO A 353 22.10 -2.57 -6.98
CA PRO A 353 22.53 -3.83 -6.38
C PRO A 353 21.88 -3.97 -5.00
N PRO A 354 21.41 -5.17 -4.62
CA PRO A 354 20.91 -5.41 -3.28
C PRO A 354 22.00 -5.11 -2.25
N PRO A 355 21.66 -4.50 -1.10
CA PRO A 355 22.66 -4.24 -0.05
C PRO A 355 23.18 -5.54 0.53
N VAL A 356 24.42 -5.52 1.02
CA VAL A 356 25.02 -6.64 1.76
C VAL A 356 24.44 -6.64 3.17
N LEU A 357 23.77 -7.72 3.54
CA LEU A 357 23.27 -7.94 4.90
C LEU A 357 24.40 -8.50 5.78
N ALA A 358 24.27 -8.32 7.09
CA ALA A 358 25.19 -8.91 8.05
C ALA A 358 25.13 -10.46 8.00
N ASP A 359 26.20 -11.08 8.46
CA ASP A 359 26.23 -12.52 8.67
C ASP A 359 25.21 -12.91 9.75
N ASP A 360 24.48 -14.01 9.51
CA ASP A 360 23.52 -14.51 10.50
C ASP A 360 24.27 -15.20 11.64
N ILE A 361 24.10 -14.71 12.87
CA ILE A 361 24.73 -15.30 14.06
C ILE A 361 24.26 -16.74 14.34
N PHE A 362 23.12 -17.14 13.77
CA PHE A 362 22.58 -18.49 13.81
C PHE A 362 22.83 -19.28 12.52
N ALA A 363 23.70 -18.79 11.62
CA ALA A 363 24.06 -19.51 10.41
C ALA A 363 24.58 -20.93 10.75
N GLY A 364 23.98 -21.95 10.12
CA GLY A 364 24.31 -23.34 10.36
C GLY A 364 23.77 -23.97 11.66
N THR A 365 23.09 -23.21 12.53
CA THR A 365 22.41 -23.76 13.70
C THR A 365 20.98 -24.18 13.34
N PRO A 366 20.68 -25.50 13.36
CA PRO A 366 19.33 -25.99 13.08
C PRO A 366 18.29 -25.39 14.04
N ARG A 367 17.06 -25.18 13.57
CA ARG A 367 15.96 -24.65 14.39
C ARG A 367 15.72 -25.44 15.67
N SER A 368 15.87 -26.76 15.61
CA SER A 368 15.68 -27.67 16.76
C SER A 368 16.69 -27.43 17.91
N GLU A 369 17.86 -26.87 17.61
CA GLU A 369 18.91 -26.58 18.57
C GLU A 369 18.82 -25.16 19.14
N ARG A 370 18.01 -24.28 18.53
CA ARG A 370 17.82 -22.91 19.00
C ARG A 370 16.85 -22.87 20.19
N SER A 371 17.12 -21.99 21.15
CA SER A 371 16.25 -21.79 22.32
C SER A 371 14.89 -21.26 21.94
N THR A 372 13.84 -21.67 22.65
CA THR A 372 12.50 -21.15 22.48
C THR A 372 12.38 -19.78 23.13
N VAL A 373 11.97 -18.78 22.34
CA VAL A 373 11.73 -17.41 22.82
C VAL A 373 10.28 -17.24 23.25
N LEU A 374 9.34 -17.73 22.44
CA LEU A 374 7.91 -17.69 22.75
C LEU A 374 7.29 -19.07 22.52
N SER A 375 6.53 -19.55 23.48
CA SER A 375 5.63 -20.69 23.32
C SER A 375 4.24 -20.32 23.80
N VAL A 376 3.26 -20.50 22.94
CA VAL A 376 1.84 -20.24 23.21
C VAL A 376 1.06 -21.48 22.88
N THR A 377 0.24 -21.94 23.81
CA THR A 377 -0.60 -23.14 23.61
C THR A 377 -2.05 -22.79 23.91
N ASN A 378 -2.94 -23.18 22.98
CA ASN A 378 -4.37 -23.06 23.08
C ASN A 378 -4.84 -21.63 23.42
N LEU A 379 -4.30 -20.60 22.73
CA LEU A 379 -4.71 -19.22 22.94
C LEU A 379 -6.16 -19.02 22.50
N ARG A 380 -6.98 -18.49 23.41
CA ARG A 380 -8.41 -18.21 23.17
C ARG A 380 -8.79 -16.81 23.59
N LYS A 381 -9.61 -16.17 22.75
CA LYS A 381 -10.19 -14.86 23.05
C LYS A 381 -11.63 -14.74 22.57
N GLU A 382 -12.49 -14.36 23.49
CA GLU A 382 -13.90 -14.11 23.24
C GLU A 382 -14.29 -12.70 23.63
N PHE A 383 -15.17 -12.09 22.85
CA PHE A 383 -15.79 -10.81 23.15
C PHE A 383 -17.31 -10.97 23.25
N PRO A 384 -17.97 -10.49 24.33
CA PRO A 384 -19.42 -10.53 24.43
C PRO A 384 -20.05 -9.52 23.46
N LEU A 385 -21.02 -9.97 22.67
CA LEU A 385 -21.88 -9.08 21.88
C LEU A 385 -22.96 -8.51 22.81
N LEU A 386 -22.94 -7.18 22.99
CA LEU A 386 -23.89 -6.47 23.82
C LEU A 386 -24.86 -5.68 22.94
N LYS A 387 -26.18 -5.81 23.19
CA LYS A 387 -27.24 -5.05 22.51
C LYS A 387 -28.05 -4.24 23.55
N GLY A 388 -28.39 -3.00 23.18
CA GLY A 388 -29.22 -2.09 23.99
C GLY A 388 -28.47 -0.80 24.36
N ALA A 389 -29.17 0.35 24.26
CA ALA A 389 -28.59 1.68 24.52
C ALA A 389 -28.53 1.99 26.03
N LEU A 390 -29.56 1.60 26.80
CA LEU A 390 -29.66 1.87 28.26
C LEU A 390 -29.30 0.64 29.10
N VAL A 391 -29.75 -0.56 28.67
CA VAL A 391 -29.42 -1.82 29.34
C VAL A 391 -28.73 -2.73 28.33
N LYS A 392 -27.41 -2.88 28.52
CA LYS A 392 -26.58 -3.76 27.66
C LYS A 392 -26.88 -5.22 28.01
N ARG A 393 -27.59 -5.95 27.14
CA ARG A 393 -27.80 -7.40 27.27
C ARG A 393 -26.85 -8.16 26.36
N ARG A 394 -26.25 -9.24 26.86
CA ARG A 394 -25.43 -10.14 26.03
C ARG A 394 -26.36 -10.90 25.06
N VAL A 395 -26.17 -10.68 23.77
CA VAL A 395 -26.94 -11.31 22.69
C VAL A 395 -26.16 -12.38 21.94
N GLY A 396 -24.84 -12.48 22.22
CA GLY A 396 -23.95 -13.46 21.58
C GLY A 396 -22.52 -13.35 22.08
N THR A 397 -21.64 -14.11 21.46
CA THR A 397 -20.19 -14.09 21.72
C THR A 397 -19.47 -14.12 20.37
N VAL A 398 -18.48 -13.26 20.19
CA VAL A 398 -17.53 -13.33 19.08
C VAL A 398 -16.30 -14.06 19.57
N HIS A 399 -16.00 -15.21 18.96
CA HIS A 399 -14.78 -15.96 19.21
C HIS A 399 -13.68 -15.42 18.29
N ALA A 400 -12.94 -14.42 18.76
CA ALA A 400 -11.91 -13.76 17.95
C ALA A 400 -10.65 -14.62 17.77
N VAL A 401 -10.34 -15.48 18.76
CA VAL A 401 -9.25 -16.47 18.68
C VAL A 401 -9.78 -17.78 19.30
N ARG A 402 -9.60 -18.91 18.60
CA ARG A 402 -10.27 -20.20 18.90
C ARG A 402 -9.31 -21.34 19.26
N GLY A 403 -8.17 -21.05 19.83
CA GLY A 403 -7.20 -22.07 20.24
C GLY A 403 -6.05 -22.18 19.25
N VAL A 404 -5.22 -21.15 19.19
CA VAL A 404 -4.02 -21.15 18.33
C VAL A 404 -2.78 -21.50 19.14
N ASP A 405 -1.86 -22.20 18.47
CA ASP A 405 -0.55 -22.62 19.02
C ASP A 405 0.57 -21.93 18.22
N ILE A 406 1.53 -21.34 18.93
CA ILE A 406 2.68 -20.62 18.34
C ILE A 406 3.94 -21.05 19.10
N ASP A 407 4.99 -21.39 18.36
CA ASP A 407 6.34 -21.52 18.91
C ASP A 407 7.34 -20.74 18.05
N ILE A 408 8.15 -19.89 18.69
CA ILE A 408 9.16 -19.06 18.04
C ILE A 408 10.52 -19.36 18.67
N LYS A 409 11.51 -19.65 17.83
CA LYS A 409 12.90 -19.88 18.24
C LYS A 409 13.73 -18.61 18.08
N GLN A 410 14.90 -18.58 18.72
CA GLN A 410 15.86 -17.47 18.54
C GLN A 410 16.22 -17.25 17.08
N GLY A 411 16.22 -15.98 16.65
CA GLY A 411 16.53 -15.59 15.28
C GLY A 411 15.47 -16.01 14.24
N GLU A 412 14.26 -16.42 14.68
CA GLU A 412 13.16 -16.82 13.81
C GLU A 412 12.18 -15.67 13.59
N CYS A 413 11.75 -15.48 12.35
CA CYS A 413 10.62 -14.65 11.99
C CYS A 413 9.40 -15.54 11.72
N PHE A 414 8.42 -15.51 12.64
CA PHE A 414 7.14 -16.21 12.49
C PHE A 414 6.05 -15.23 12.07
N ALA A 415 5.47 -15.45 10.90
CA ALA A 415 4.43 -14.57 10.36
C ALA A 415 3.03 -15.14 10.56
N ILE A 416 2.05 -14.25 10.82
CA ILE A 416 0.61 -14.55 10.82
C ILE A 416 -0.03 -13.77 9.69
N VAL A 417 -0.67 -14.47 8.76
CA VAL A 417 -1.36 -13.89 7.61
C VAL A 417 -2.85 -14.28 7.60
N GLY A 418 -3.66 -13.54 6.88
CA GLY A 418 -5.10 -13.79 6.75
C GLY A 418 -5.90 -12.51 6.51
N GLU A 419 -7.18 -12.63 6.22
CA GLU A 419 -8.07 -11.51 5.98
C GLU A 419 -8.22 -10.57 7.19
N SER A 420 -8.69 -9.35 6.94
CA SER A 420 -9.02 -8.39 8.00
C SER A 420 -10.13 -8.98 8.89
N GLY A 421 -9.98 -8.85 10.22
CA GLY A 421 -10.91 -9.45 11.19
C GLY A 421 -10.73 -10.96 11.43
N SER A 422 -9.73 -11.63 10.86
CA SER A 422 -9.46 -13.05 11.15
C SER A 422 -8.93 -13.31 12.57
N GLY A 423 -8.54 -12.27 13.33
CA GLY A 423 -8.07 -12.39 14.72
C GLY A 423 -6.59 -12.09 14.93
N LYS A 424 -5.82 -11.71 13.90
CA LYS A 424 -4.36 -11.48 13.95
C LYS A 424 -3.94 -10.50 15.06
N THR A 425 -4.38 -9.26 15.00
CA THR A 425 -4.06 -8.22 16.00
C THR A 425 -4.55 -8.62 17.40
N THR A 426 -5.71 -9.29 17.50
CA THR A 426 -6.21 -9.82 18.79
C THR A 426 -5.23 -10.85 19.36
N THR A 427 -4.70 -11.74 18.54
CA THR A 427 -3.69 -12.73 18.94
C THR A 427 -2.44 -12.05 19.47
N LEU A 428 -1.93 -11.01 18.75
CA LEU A 428 -0.76 -10.25 19.21
C LEU A 428 -1.00 -9.58 20.56
N LEU A 429 -2.14 -8.90 20.74
CA LEU A 429 -2.44 -8.18 21.98
C LEU A 429 -2.62 -9.10 23.19
N GLU A 430 -3.22 -10.29 23.02
CA GLU A 430 -3.32 -11.28 24.10
C GLU A 430 -1.96 -11.84 24.50
N ILE A 431 -1.05 -12.04 23.54
CA ILE A 431 0.35 -12.44 23.83
C ILE A 431 1.08 -11.33 24.58
N MET A 432 0.93 -10.06 24.14
CA MET A 432 1.59 -8.90 24.75
C MET A 432 1.11 -8.62 26.19
N ASP A 433 -0.13 -8.99 26.51
CA ASP A 433 -0.66 -8.82 27.88
C ASP A 433 0.08 -9.71 28.91
N LEU A 434 0.66 -10.82 28.45
CA LEU A 434 1.35 -11.80 29.33
C LEU A 434 0.48 -12.23 30.53
N ASN A 435 -0.82 -12.37 30.31
CA ASN A 435 -1.81 -12.72 31.32
C ASN A 435 -2.74 -13.82 30.80
N PRO A 436 -2.21 -15.07 30.71
CA PRO A 436 -2.95 -16.18 30.11
C PRO A 436 -4.25 -16.45 30.89
N ARG A 437 -5.30 -16.73 30.13
CA ARG A 437 -6.59 -17.18 30.66
C ARG A 437 -6.57 -18.67 30.94
N GLU A 438 -7.57 -19.14 31.67
CA GLU A 438 -7.74 -20.57 31.94
C GLU A 438 -7.73 -21.39 30.64
N GLY A 439 -6.93 -22.45 30.61
CA GLY A 439 -6.74 -23.31 29.44
C GLY A 439 -5.76 -22.78 28.40
N THR A 440 -5.19 -21.58 28.58
CA THR A 440 -4.11 -21.01 27.72
C THR A 440 -2.79 -21.06 28.46
N ALA A 441 -1.71 -21.48 27.80
CA ALA A 441 -0.35 -21.36 28.30
C ALA A 441 0.47 -20.40 27.44
N ILE A 442 1.22 -19.49 28.10
CA ILE A 442 2.17 -18.57 27.45
C ILE A 442 3.48 -18.68 28.22
N GLU A 443 4.56 -19.00 27.52
CA GLU A 443 5.92 -19.02 28.03
C GLU A 443 6.79 -18.06 27.22
N LEU A 444 7.51 -17.17 27.89
CA LEU A 444 8.44 -16.21 27.30
C LEU A 444 9.85 -16.46 27.85
N CYS A 445 10.80 -16.72 26.96
CA CYS A 445 12.20 -17.04 27.32
C CYS A 445 12.32 -18.14 28.42
N GLY A 446 11.45 -19.17 28.35
CA GLY A 446 11.42 -20.29 29.30
C GLY A 446 10.68 -20.00 30.62
N GLU A 447 10.13 -18.82 30.82
CA GLU A 447 9.34 -18.46 32.00
C GLU A 447 7.83 -18.49 31.68
N SER A 448 7.05 -19.21 32.48
CA SER A 448 5.59 -19.29 32.32
C SER A 448 4.90 -18.01 32.81
N ALA A 449 4.14 -17.35 31.92
CA ALA A 449 3.41 -16.12 32.20
C ALA A 449 2.34 -16.31 33.29
N ALA A 450 1.82 -17.52 33.48
CA ALA A 450 0.86 -17.84 34.56
C ALA A 450 1.46 -17.64 35.98
N ARG A 451 2.79 -17.67 36.10
CA ARG A 451 3.51 -17.46 37.36
C ARG A 451 3.92 -16.00 37.57
N PHE A 452 3.64 -15.10 36.62
CA PHE A 452 4.11 -13.73 36.73
C PHE A 452 3.32 -12.94 37.78
N THR A 453 4.05 -12.39 38.74
CA THR A 453 3.58 -11.29 39.58
C THR A 453 3.57 -9.99 38.79
N ARG A 454 2.97 -8.92 39.30
CA ARG A 454 3.02 -7.60 38.67
C ARG A 454 4.47 -7.14 38.40
N LYS A 455 5.40 -7.41 39.30
CA LYS A 455 6.81 -7.01 39.17
C LYS A 455 7.56 -7.87 38.13
N SER A 456 7.40 -9.21 38.17
CA SER A 456 8.06 -10.10 37.20
C SER A 456 7.47 -9.93 35.79
N ARG A 457 6.16 -9.64 35.65
CA ARG A 457 5.54 -9.31 34.36
C ARG A 457 6.13 -8.02 33.77
N LEU A 458 6.37 -6.99 34.58
CA LEU A 458 7.03 -5.77 34.13
C LEU A 458 8.46 -6.08 33.62
N LYS A 459 9.21 -6.93 34.33
CA LYS A 459 10.53 -7.38 33.89
C LYS A 459 10.46 -8.20 32.60
N ALA A 460 9.50 -9.11 32.47
CA ALA A 460 9.31 -9.93 31.29
C ALA A 460 9.02 -9.07 30.04
N ARG A 461 8.35 -7.91 30.20
CA ARG A 461 8.10 -6.95 29.12
C ARG A 461 9.38 -6.31 28.55
N GLN A 462 10.54 -6.40 29.22
CA GLN A 462 11.81 -6.02 28.62
C GLN A 462 12.16 -6.93 27.44
N ASN A 463 11.80 -8.24 27.53
CA ASN A 463 12.12 -9.26 26.53
C ASN A 463 11.15 -9.29 25.35
N ILE A 464 9.98 -8.63 25.44
CA ILE A 464 8.99 -8.56 24.37
C ILE A 464 8.54 -7.13 24.18
N GLN A 465 8.67 -6.62 22.95
CA GLN A 465 8.29 -5.25 22.59
C GLN A 465 7.41 -5.27 21.35
N ILE A 466 6.69 -4.17 21.07
CA ILE A 466 5.77 -4.06 19.94
C ILE A 466 6.05 -2.82 19.10
N VAL A 467 5.97 -2.98 17.78
CA VAL A 467 5.87 -1.91 16.80
C VAL A 467 4.47 -1.96 16.19
N PHE A 468 3.72 -0.88 16.33
CA PHE A 468 2.34 -0.77 15.87
C PHE A 468 2.24 -0.39 14.40
N GLN A 469 1.10 -0.69 13.79
CA GLN A 469 0.76 -0.44 12.39
C GLN A 469 0.86 1.04 12.01
N ASP A 470 0.31 1.94 12.81
CA ASP A 470 0.32 3.38 12.54
C ASP A 470 1.43 4.10 13.33
N PRO A 471 2.49 4.54 12.65
CA PRO A 471 3.56 5.30 13.30
C PRO A 471 3.11 6.69 13.77
N MET A 472 2.03 7.25 13.18
CA MET A 472 1.49 8.54 13.59
C MET A 472 0.74 8.43 14.92
N GLY A 473 -0.11 7.41 15.07
CA GLY A 473 -0.86 7.15 16.29
C GLY A 473 -0.03 6.56 17.43
N SER A 474 1.10 5.89 17.10
CA SER A 474 1.94 5.22 18.09
C SER A 474 3.01 6.09 18.74
N LEU A 475 3.37 7.23 18.13
CA LEU A 475 4.34 8.18 18.65
C LEU A 475 3.64 9.46 19.13
N ASN A 476 3.94 9.89 20.35
CA ASN A 476 3.39 11.15 20.86
C ASN A 476 4.01 12.34 20.09
N PRO A 477 3.21 13.14 19.34
CA PRO A 477 3.72 14.24 18.52
C PRO A 477 4.31 15.40 19.32
N ARG A 478 4.06 15.44 20.62
CA ARG A 478 4.58 16.45 21.57
C ARG A 478 5.89 16.04 22.23
N MET A 479 6.37 14.82 21.97
CA MET A 479 7.65 14.32 22.49
C MET A 479 8.74 14.41 21.43
N THR A 480 9.95 14.71 21.87
CA THR A 480 11.16 14.60 21.04
C THR A 480 11.51 13.12 20.82
N VAL A 481 12.33 12.85 19.80
CA VAL A 481 12.81 11.48 19.54
C VAL A 481 13.55 10.92 20.77
N ARG A 482 14.36 11.76 21.44
CA ARG A 482 15.04 11.41 22.70
C ARG A 482 14.03 10.91 23.75
N GLU A 483 12.97 11.66 23.99
CA GLU A 483 11.95 11.31 24.99
C GLU A 483 11.23 10.02 24.64
N ILE A 484 10.87 9.83 23.37
CA ILE A 484 10.19 8.62 22.88
C ILE A 484 11.04 7.36 23.08
N ILE A 485 12.35 7.41 22.75
CA ILE A 485 13.24 6.26 22.89
C ILE A 485 13.62 6.03 24.37
N THR A 486 13.68 7.10 25.17
CA THR A 486 14.02 7.02 26.60
C THR A 486 12.86 6.47 27.44
N GLU A 487 11.61 6.62 27.01
CA GLU A 487 10.43 6.19 27.78
C GLU A 487 10.50 4.71 28.22
N PRO A 488 10.70 3.72 27.32
CA PRO A 488 10.79 2.32 27.74
C PRO A 488 12.03 2.05 28.63
N LEU A 489 13.16 2.73 28.40
CA LEU A 489 14.35 2.60 29.24
C LEU A 489 14.06 2.97 30.69
N LYS A 490 13.37 4.11 30.91
CA LYS A 490 12.98 4.57 32.26
C LYS A 490 11.89 3.68 32.86
N SER A 491 10.86 3.35 32.09
CA SER A 491 9.70 2.62 32.58
C SER A 491 10.00 1.17 32.93
N LEU A 492 10.96 0.55 32.24
CA LEU A 492 11.33 -0.84 32.42
C LEU A 492 12.64 -1.05 33.20
N GLY A 493 13.31 0.03 33.65
CA GLY A 493 14.47 -0.02 34.55
C GLY A 493 15.76 -0.42 33.85
N PHE A 494 16.19 0.36 32.88
CA PHE A 494 17.49 0.20 32.21
C PHE A 494 18.63 0.73 33.08
N ASP A 495 19.69 -0.06 33.27
CA ASP A 495 20.81 0.25 34.19
C ASP A 495 22.03 0.87 33.47
N GLY A 496 21.92 1.27 32.20
CA GLY A 496 23.00 1.86 31.40
C GLY A 496 22.90 3.37 31.22
N ASP A 497 23.88 3.97 30.48
CA ASP A 497 23.80 5.36 30.04
C ASP A 497 22.70 5.51 28.96
N VAL A 498 21.65 6.22 29.34
CA VAL A 498 20.49 6.43 28.48
C VAL A 498 20.84 7.27 27.24
N ASN A 499 21.74 8.25 27.35
CA ASN A 499 22.10 9.11 26.21
C ASN A 499 22.96 8.36 25.18
N GLU A 500 23.90 7.56 25.66
CA GLU A 500 24.70 6.71 24.80
C GLU A 500 23.81 5.69 24.08
N ARG A 501 22.89 5.04 24.83
CA ARG A 501 21.97 4.07 24.26
C ARG A 501 21.03 4.68 23.20
N VAL A 502 20.47 5.85 23.45
CA VAL A 502 19.62 6.55 22.46
C VAL A 502 20.41 6.88 21.18
N THR A 503 21.66 7.33 21.33
CA THR A 503 22.54 7.62 20.20
C THR A 503 22.88 6.37 19.38
N GLU A 504 23.16 5.25 20.05
CA GLU A 504 23.39 3.94 19.44
C GLU A 504 22.16 3.47 18.66
N LEU A 505 20.97 3.53 19.28
CA LEU A 505 19.70 3.12 18.65
C LEU A 505 19.38 3.94 17.42
N MET A 506 19.60 5.25 17.43
CA MET A 506 19.42 6.10 16.24
C MET A 506 20.29 5.63 15.06
N LYS A 507 21.58 5.34 15.35
CA LYS A 507 22.52 4.81 14.34
C LYS A 507 22.09 3.44 13.85
N LEU A 508 21.66 2.57 14.75
CA LEU A 508 21.24 1.20 14.46
C LEU A 508 20.06 1.14 13.48
N VAL A 509 19.10 2.06 13.62
CA VAL A 509 17.97 2.17 12.69
C VAL A 509 18.23 3.08 11.48
N GLY A 510 19.48 3.53 11.29
CA GLY A 510 19.89 4.34 10.15
C GLY A 510 19.36 5.79 10.18
N LEU A 511 19.15 6.37 11.37
CA LEU A 511 18.76 7.76 11.56
C LEU A 511 19.95 8.62 12.02
N ASN A 512 19.93 9.91 11.63
CA ASN A 512 20.98 10.83 12.05
C ASN A 512 20.82 11.20 13.53
N ALA A 513 21.84 10.89 14.34
CA ALA A 513 21.87 11.20 15.77
C ALA A 513 21.76 12.71 16.09
N ALA A 514 22.12 13.61 15.16
CA ALA A 514 21.92 15.05 15.33
C ALA A 514 20.45 15.48 15.40
N HIS A 515 19.53 14.59 15.03
CA HIS A 515 18.08 14.87 15.03
C HIS A 515 17.36 14.36 16.30
N ILE A 516 18.09 13.89 17.31
CA ILE A 516 17.53 13.31 18.53
C ILE A 516 16.57 14.26 19.27
N ASP A 517 16.84 15.56 19.26
CA ASP A 517 16.05 16.58 19.98
C ASP A 517 14.93 17.20 19.14
N ARG A 518 14.67 16.67 17.93
CA ARG A 518 13.52 17.07 17.11
C ARG A 518 12.25 16.34 17.53
N PHE A 519 11.10 17.00 17.33
CA PHE A 519 9.79 16.38 17.52
C PHE A 519 9.52 15.32 16.44
N SER A 520 8.78 14.28 16.80
CA SER A 520 8.43 13.19 15.87
C SER A 520 7.66 13.69 14.63
N SER A 521 6.91 14.79 14.76
CA SER A 521 6.18 15.42 13.65
C SER A 521 7.08 15.96 12.52
N ALA A 522 8.35 16.24 12.80
CA ALA A 522 9.32 16.74 11.82
C ALA A 522 9.93 15.65 10.92
N PHE A 523 9.52 14.37 11.09
CA PHE A 523 10.05 13.23 10.36
C PHE A 523 9.04 12.67 9.35
N SER A 524 9.55 12.07 8.25
CA SER A 524 8.72 11.35 7.29
C SER A 524 8.11 10.09 7.90
N GLY A 525 7.08 9.52 7.26
CA GLY A 525 6.42 8.27 7.70
C GLY A 525 7.43 7.13 7.94
N GLY A 526 8.32 6.87 7.00
CA GLY A 526 9.34 5.84 7.14
C GLY A 526 10.38 6.14 8.23
N GLN A 527 10.72 7.42 8.45
CA GLN A 527 11.59 7.81 9.57
C GLN A 527 10.89 7.62 10.92
N ARG A 528 9.61 7.93 11.03
CA ARG A 528 8.81 7.68 12.24
C ARG A 528 8.71 6.18 12.53
N GLN A 529 8.54 5.35 11.51
CA GLN A 529 8.55 3.90 11.68
C GLN A 529 9.89 3.41 12.25
N ARG A 530 11.02 3.94 11.77
CA ARG A 530 12.36 3.66 12.32
C ARG A 530 12.51 4.16 13.76
N ILE A 531 11.90 5.29 14.14
CA ILE A 531 11.86 5.77 15.55
C ILE A 531 11.05 4.79 16.40
N GLY A 532 9.91 4.30 15.92
CA GLY A 532 9.11 3.26 16.58
C GLY A 532 9.90 1.96 16.80
N LEU A 533 10.68 1.56 15.79
CA LEU A 533 11.58 0.40 15.89
C LEU A 533 12.72 0.66 16.89
N ALA A 534 13.34 1.86 16.89
CA ALA A 534 14.36 2.23 17.88
C ALA A 534 13.81 2.19 19.32
N ARG A 535 12.56 2.64 19.52
CA ARG A 535 11.86 2.55 20.80
C ARG A 535 11.66 1.10 21.22
N ALA A 536 11.28 0.21 20.32
CA ALA A 536 11.09 -1.21 20.62
C ALA A 536 12.43 -1.90 20.92
N LEU A 537 13.53 -1.52 20.26
CA LEU A 537 14.88 -2.04 20.49
C LEU A 537 15.53 -1.53 21.79
N ALA A 538 14.96 -0.55 22.46
CA ALA A 538 15.59 0.16 23.58
C ALA A 538 16.05 -0.77 24.70
N THR A 539 15.26 -1.78 25.05
CA THR A 539 15.51 -2.72 26.15
C THR A 539 16.27 -3.99 25.75
N ASN A 540 16.79 -4.10 24.53
CA ASN A 540 17.38 -5.32 23.97
C ASN A 540 16.42 -6.53 24.06
N PRO A 541 15.21 -6.45 23.49
CA PRO A 541 14.24 -7.53 23.58
C PRO A 541 14.69 -8.79 22.85
N ALA A 542 14.25 -9.96 23.32
CA ALA A 542 14.44 -11.23 22.61
C ALA A 542 13.40 -11.39 21.47
N LEU A 543 12.23 -10.76 21.61
CA LEU A 543 11.12 -10.81 20.66
C LEU A 543 10.58 -9.42 20.39
N ILE A 544 10.42 -9.08 19.10
CA ILE A 544 9.68 -7.91 18.66
C ILE A 544 8.41 -8.38 17.94
N VAL A 545 7.27 -7.92 18.42
CA VAL A 545 5.98 -8.08 17.76
C VAL A 545 5.81 -6.93 16.77
N LEU A 546 5.55 -7.27 15.52
CA LEU A 546 5.46 -6.33 14.39
C LEU A 546 4.04 -6.42 13.81
N ASP A 547 3.19 -5.43 14.13
CA ASP A 547 1.82 -5.37 13.62
C ASP A 547 1.79 -4.46 12.40
N GLU A 548 1.81 -5.06 11.21
CA GLU A 548 1.81 -4.39 9.89
C GLU A 548 2.84 -3.25 9.75
N PRO A 549 4.11 -3.48 10.06
CA PRO A 549 5.11 -2.41 10.23
C PRO A 549 5.48 -1.66 8.93
N VAL A 550 5.01 -2.11 7.77
CA VAL A 550 5.36 -1.52 6.47
C VAL A 550 4.15 -1.15 5.60
N SER A 551 2.92 -1.33 6.10
CA SER A 551 1.68 -1.16 5.33
C SER A 551 1.41 0.26 4.81
N ALA A 552 1.90 1.28 5.53
CA ALA A 552 1.70 2.69 5.19
C ALA A 552 2.93 3.32 4.49
N LEU A 553 3.85 2.50 3.98
CA LEU A 553 5.11 2.97 3.39
C LEU A 553 5.12 2.78 1.88
N ASP A 554 5.71 3.74 1.17
CA ASP A 554 6.00 3.60 -0.26
C ASP A 554 6.95 2.42 -0.51
N VAL A 555 6.86 1.79 -1.68
CA VAL A 555 7.59 0.57 -2.05
C VAL A 555 9.09 0.64 -1.77
N SER A 556 9.75 1.76 -2.11
CA SER A 556 11.19 1.93 -1.89
C SER A 556 11.55 2.03 -0.40
N ILE A 557 10.71 2.69 0.40
CA ILE A 557 10.88 2.81 1.86
C ILE A 557 10.57 1.48 2.53
N GLN A 558 9.54 0.76 2.06
CA GLN A 558 9.16 -0.57 2.50
C GLN A 558 10.33 -1.56 2.34
N ALA A 559 10.95 -1.62 1.15
CA ALA A 559 12.13 -2.46 0.90
C ALA A 559 13.28 -2.14 1.86
N GLY A 560 13.56 -0.85 2.10
CA GLY A 560 14.56 -0.42 3.06
C GLY A 560 14.25 -0.80 4.51
N MET A 561 12.97 -0.86 4.90
CA MET A 561 12.56 -1.30 6.24
C MET A 561 12.68 -2.82 6.37
N ILE A 562 12.30 -3.58 5.34
CA ILE A 562 12.45 -5.05 5.32
C ILE A 562 13.91 -5.44 5.45
N ASN A 563 14.81 -4.81 4.67
CA ASN A 563 16.25 -5.03 4.78
C ASN A 563 16.79 -4.70 6.18
N LEU A 564 16.31 -3.60 6.78
CA LEU A 564 16.70 -3.23 8.15
C LEU A 564 16.25 -4.30 9.17
N LEU A 565 15.03 -4.80 9.07
CA LEU A 565 14.52 -5.84 9.97
C LEU A 565 15.31 -7.13 9.81
N ASP A 566 15.64 -7.54 8.57
CA ASP A 566 16.45 -8.74 8.32
C ASP A 566 17.91 -8.57 8.83
N ASP A 567 18.53 -7.40 8.59
CA ASP A 567 19.87 -7.08 9.12
C ASP A 567 19.92 -7.11 10.65
N LEU A 568 18.89 -6.55 11.32
CA LEU A 568 18.78 -6.59 12.78
C LEU A 568 18.55 -8.01 13.31
N LYS A 569 17.73 -8.83 12.64
CA LYS A 569 17.51 -10.24 12.95
C LYS A 569 18.83 -11.00 12.90
N ARG A 570 19.59 -10.86 11.83
CA ARG A 570 20.88 -11.54 11.61
C ARG A 570 21.95 -11.11 12.60
N ARG A 571 22.10 -9.79 12.79
CA ARG A 571 23.18 -9.19 13.61
C ARG A 571 22.95 -9.35 15.10
N LEU A 572 21.72 -9.20 15.57
CA LEU A 572 21.36 -9.17 16.99
C LEU A 572 20.69 -10.47 17.47
N GLY A 573 20.39 -11.40 16.57
CA GLY A 573 19.64 -12.62 16.88
C GLY A 573 18.22 -12.38 17.34
N LEU A 574 17.62 -11.28 16.90
CA LEU A 574 16.24 -10.93 17.22
C LEU A 574 15.26 -11.94 16.63
N SER A 575 14.20 -12.22 17.38
CA SER A 575 13.08 -13.00 16.88
C SER A 575 11.90 -12.08 16.61
N TYR A 576 11.11 -12.42 15.59
CA TYR A 576 9.93 -11.62 15.22
C TYR A 576 8.65 -12.45 15.25
N LEU A 577 7.60 -11.86 15.81
CA LEU A 577 6.21 -12.25 15.55
C LEU A 577 5.62 -11.19 14.63
N PHE A 578 5.47 -11.53 13.35
CA PHE A 578 5.19 -10.59 12.26
C PHE A 578 3.76 -10.75 11.76
N VAL A 579 2.99 -9.68 11.72
CA VAL A 579 1.68 -9.65 11.06
C VAL A 579 1.76 -8.72 9.86
N ALA A 580 1.31 -9.18 8.70
CA ALA A 580 1.15 -8.37 7.51
C ALA A 580 -0.04 -8.84 6.67
N HIS A 581 -0.52 -7.92 5.84
CA HIS A 581 -1.49 -8.21 4.80
C HIS A 581 -0.81 -8.41 3.43
N ASP A 582 0.39 -7.86 3.22
CA ASP A 582 1.20 -8.06 2.01
C ASP A 582 1.98 -9.37 2.10
N LEU A 583 1.49 -10.36 1.37
CA LEU A 583 2.07 -11.71 1.36
C LEU A 583 3.42 -11.75 0.64
N SER A 584 3.73 -10.81 -0.26
CA SER A 584 5.04 -10.72 -0.91
C SER A 584 6.11 -10.33 0.10
N VAL A 585 5.79 -9.42 1.02
CA VAL A 585 6.64 -9.06 2.16
C VAL A 585 6.83 -10.24 3.10
N VAL A 586 5.75 -10.94 3.44
CA VAL A 586 5.81 -12.12 4.32
C VAL A 586 6.71 -13.18 3.73
N ARG A 587 6.55 -13.54 2.44
CA ARG A 587 7.42 -14.52 1.78
C ARG A 587 8.89 -14.13 1.85
N HIS A 588 9.17 -12.83 1.79
CA HIS A 588 10.54 -12.34 1.78
C HIS A 588 11.24 -12.41 3.15
N ILE A 589 10.54 -12.06 4.26
CA ILE A 589 11.16 -11.88 5.59
C ILE A 589 10.95 -13.06 6.54
N SER A 590 9.87 -13.85 6.36
CA SER A 590 9.50 -14.87 7.33
C SER A 590 10.18 -16.23 7.07
N ASP A 591 10.53 -16.90 8.15
CA ASP A 591 11.04 -18.28 8.14
C ASP A 591 9.86 -19.27 8.16
N ARG A 592 8.79 -18.94 8.91
CA ARG A 592 7.56 -19.73 9.02
C ARG A 592 6.34 -18.84 8.97
N VAL A 593 5.23 -19.40 8.47
CA VAL A 593 3.95 -18.70 8.31
C VAL A 593 2.81 -19.54 8.89
N ALA A 594 1.88 -18.88 9.56
CA ALA A 594 0.57 -19.40 9.93
C ALA A 594 -0.53 -18.61 9.21
N VAL A 595 -1.43 -19.32 8.55
CA VAL A 595 -2.60 -18.74 7.86
C VAL A 595 -3.78 -18.78 8.81
N MET A 596 -4.29 -17.59 9.18
CA MET A 596 -5.39 -17.43 10.13
C MET A 596 -6.71 -17.15 9.42
N TYR A 597 -7.71 -17.96 9.72
CA TYR A 597 -9.06 -17.81 9.21
C TYR A 597 -10.09 -18.00 10.32
N GLN A 598 -10.99 -17.04 10.50
CA GLN A 598 -12.06 -17.06 11.52
C GLN A 598 -11.59 -17.42 12.95
N GLY A 599 -10.43 -16.93 13.34
CA GLY A 599 -9.86 -17.13 14.67
C GLY A 599 -9.04 -18.41 14.86
N GLU A 600 -8.81 -19.21 13.83
CA GLU A 600 -8.04 -20.46 13.87
C GLU A 600 -6.89 -20.42 12.86
N PHE A 601 -5.80 -21.14 13.13
CA PHE A 601 -4.77 -21.43 12.15
C PHE A 601 -5.21 -22.61 11.29
N VAL A 602 -5.50 -22.33 10.02
CA VAL A 602 -5.96 -23.35 9.07
C VAL A 602 -4.81 -24.07 8.38
N GLU A 603 -3.63 -23.41 8.33
CA GLU A 603 -2.40 -23.98 7.80
C GLU A 603 -1.20 -23.29 8.43
N GLN A 604 -0.12 -24.05 8.72
CA GLN A 604 1.10 -23.55 9.34
C GLN A 604 2.29 -24.40 8.90
N GLY A 605 3.40 -23.73 8.53
CA GLY A 605 4.60 -24.44 8.07
C GLY A 605 5.76 -23.50 7.74
N ASN A 606 6.80 -24.03 7.10
CA ASN A 606 7.86 -23.21 6.53
C ASN A 606 7.27 -22.31 5.43
N THR A 607 7.83 -21.13 5.27
CA THR A 607 7.32 -20.14 4.32
C THR A 607 7.26 -20.70 2.89
N ASP A 608 8.33 -21.31 2.41
CA ASP A 608 8.35 -21.87 1.05
C ASP A 608 7.31 -22.99 0.86
N ASP A 609 7.12 -23.87 1.86
CA ASP A 609 6.13 -24.94 1.79
C ASP A 609 4.70 -24.38 1.64
N ILE A 610 4.35 -23.35 2.42
CA ILE A 610 3.02 -22.72 2.39
C ILE A 610 2.78 -21.96 1.07
N PHE A 611 3.79 -21.28 0.54
CA PHE A 611 3.65 -20.49 -0.68
C PHE A 611 3.69 -21.33 -1.95
N ASP A 612 4.56 -22.34 -2.01
CA ASP A 612 4.77 -23.14 -3.22
C ASP A 612 3.83 -24.36 -3.30
N ASN A 613 3.39 -24.90 -2.14
CA ASN A 613 2.53 -26.08 -2.08
C ASN A 613 1.42 -25.96 -1.03
N PRO A 614 0.56 -24.92 -1.08
CA PRO A 614 -0.52 -24.73 -0.14
C PRO A 614 -1.52 -25.91 -0.19
N GLN A 615 -1.93 -26.41 0.99
CA GLN A 615 -2.87 -27.53 1.08
C GLN A 615 -4.30 -27.06 1.31
N HIS A 616 -4.47 -26.10 2.22
CA HIS A 616 -5.81 -25.65 2.60
C HIS A 616 -6.48 -24.79 1.50
N PRO A 617 -7.77 -24.99 1.18
CA PRO A 617 -8.47 -24.23 0.12
C PRO A 617 -8.42 -22.70 0.33
N TYR A 618 -8.52 -22.25 1.58
CA TYR A 618 -8.43 -20.82 1.91
C TYR A 618 -7.04 -20.26 1.62
N THR A 619 -5.96 -20.99 1.95
CA THR A 619 -4.58 -20.58 1.63
C THR A 619 -4.39 -20.43 0.12
N LYS A 620 -4.89 -21.41 -0.66
CA LYS A 620 -4.86 -21.35 -2.14
C LYS A 620 -5.55 -20.10 -2.66
N LYS A 621 -6.75 -19.81 -2.15
CA LYS A 621 -7.52 -18.60 -2.53
C LYS A 621 -6.77 -17.32 -2.16
N LEU A 622 -6.19 -17.27 -0.96
CA LEU A 622 -5.45 -16.11 -0.46
C LEU A 622 -4.21 -15.83 -1.32
N LEU A 623 -3.45 -16.86 -1.67
CA LEU A 623 -2.25 -16.75 -2.51
C LEU A 623 -2.60 -16.41 -3.98
N ALA A 624 -3.70 -16.95 -4.49
CA ALA A 624 -4.19 -16.63 -5.84
C ALA A 624 -4.63 -15.17 -6.01
N ALA A 625 -4.97 -14.49 -4.91
CA ALA A 625 -5.40 -13.09 -4.92
C ALA A 625 -4.23 -12.08 -4.94
N ILE A 626 -2.97 -12.53 -4.82
CA ILE A 626 -1.80 -11.63 -4.79
C ILE A 626 -1.58 -11.05 -6.19
N PRO A 627 -1.52 -9.72 -6.35
CA PRO A 627 -1.18 -9.10 -7.62
C PRO A 627 0.26 -9.46 -8.04
N ILE A 628 0.43 -9.80 -9.32
CA ILE A 628 1.76 -10.10 -9.87
C ILE A 628 2.28 -8.86 -10.59
N PRO A 629 3.47 -8.34 -10.26
CA PRO A 629 4.07 -7.20 -10.95
C PRO A 629 4.70 -7.63 -12.31
N ASP A 630 3.86 -8.22 -13.16
CA ASP A 630 4.18 -8.66 -14.52
C ASP A 630 2.89 -8.66 -15.36
N PRO A 631 2.75 -7.73 -16.33
CA PRO A 631 1.54 -7.61 -17.15
C PRO A 631 1.20 -8.88 -17.94
N HIS A 632 2.20 -9.66 -18.39
CA HIS A 632 1.96 -10.89 -19.15
C HIS A 632 1.37 -12.00 -18.27
N ALA A 633 1.94 -12.20 -17.08
CA ALA A 633 1.43 -13.18 -16.11
C ALA A 633 0.04 -12.81 -15.58
N ALA A 634 -0.24 -11.51 -15.44
CA ALA A 634 -1.56 -11.00 -15.03
C ALA A 634 -2.64 -11.28 -16.10
N HIS A 635 -2.29 -11.11 -17.39
CA HIS A 635 -3.19 -11.38 -18.51
C HIS A 635 -3.57 -12.87 -18.60
N ASP A 636 -2.59 -13.77 -18.46
CA ASP A 636 -2.82 -15.23 -18.51
C ASP A 636 -3.80 -15.69 -17.40
N ARG A 637 -3.71 -15.12 -16.18
CA ARG A 637 -4.66 -15.39 -15.09
C ARG A 637 -6.09 -14.98 -15.45
N SER A 638 -6.28 -13.82 -16.07
CA SER A 638 -7.61 -13.31 -16.42
C SER A 638 -8.32 -14.19 -17.44
N VAL A 639 -7.58 -14.81 -18.36
CA VAL A 639 -8.13 -15.73 -19.36
C VAL A 639 -8.58 -17.04 -18.69
N HIS A 640 -7.82 -17.59 -17.76
CA HIS A 640 -8.16 -18.84 -17.08
C HIS A 640 -9.31 -18.70 -16.06
N THR A 641 -9.57 -17.51 -15.52
CA THR A 641 -10.72 -17.26 -14.60
C THR A 641 -12.05 -17.05 -15.33
N VAL A 642 -12.04 -16.66 -16.61
CA VAL A 642 -13.24 -16.52 -17.44
C VAL A 642 -13.75 -17.89 -17.92
N ASP A 643 -12.87 -18.86 -18.14
CA ASP A 643 -13.22 -20.21 -18.59
C ASP A 643 -13.70 -21.14 -17.43
N ALA A 644 -13.62 -20.70 -16.17
CA ALA A 644 -13.97 -21.46 -14.98
C ALA A 644 -15.32 -21.06 -14.33
N LYS A 645 -16.15 -20.25 -15.02
CA LYS A 645 -17.49 -19.84 -14.56
C LYS A 645 -18.61 -20.47 -15.39
#